data_092d99d0c86473f00547ba9d57493f4b
#
_entry.id   092d99d0c86473f00547ba9d57493f4b
#
_cell.length_a   1.000
_cell.length_b   1.000
_cell.length_c   1.000
_cell.angle_alpha   90.00
_cell.angle_beta   90.00
_cell.angle_gamma   90.00
#
_symmetry.space_group_name_H-M   'P 1'
#
loop_
_entity.id
_entity.type
_entity.pdbx_description
1 polymer ?
#
loop_
_entity_poly.entity_id
_entity_poly.type
_entity_poly.pdbx_seq_one_letter_code
_entity_poly.pdbx_strand_id
1 'polypeptide(L)'
;MSEKTSAASVQNRHVEAGNLSLTIFIVSVVGLLLEMMLIRWIGTEIRIFAYLQNTVLIVCFLGLGMGCFTCRQPINISRGLLALTLMTGALSVPFVRQIFAGITEQLGVLSDFVIWGQVSSTGIFAKVFSVCCGLVLTFGVMLLLWELFMPMGRILGRAMNDHPNTIVAYSVNVAGSLVGIWLFVMLSACATSPFVWITVSVLLLVYFAGAGQNRGRNLSLLAATVVMASFAGSEKDAIEVAWSPYQKLTLAPSNHESWNGVNFIYVNNTGYQALVDNSDSAVRSDDRVDPETYGLTQYDLPLKFHSNPKRVLVVGAGSGNDVAGALRGGADHVTAVEIDPAIIEFGRRYHPEQPYSSDKVEVVNDDARSYFATSTSKFDVIIFGLLDSHTTTAMTNARLDHYVYTRESLQRAKTLLADGGVMVLSFDAMRMFIADRMSHCIEEVFGERPLAFRMSPNVRSWGGTIFVAGDQKSIRERLDANPRLAKLITDCQETNRLKITNTTRVATDDWPYIYLEKPSLPTLYLLLAALLAGLVAYGSTQLGTKWAVANWSMSDWHFFLMGAAFMLLETQNISKASVVLGNTWLVNAVIVSGIMLMILLSNLVALTLPRIPTAVSATCLIGACIALYFVDLSTFAFLPFVTKSAVVGCLTTIPMFFSGLIFIDSFANTERKDSALGANLMGALVGGALQSVTYITGIKALLLIVAGLYATALACRPKNQRLKPHDGPCDDRKPTKEESLLNTISEIQKSINEMPSPNQSPSVV
;
A
#
# COMPACT_ATOMS: atom_id res chain seq x y z
N MET A 1 22.28 -24.63 -50.05
CA MET A 1 20.84 -24.61 -49.61
C MET A 1 20.71 -24.77 -48.10
N SER A 2 21.60 -25.44 -47.40
CA SER A 2 21.60 -25.66 -45.91
C SER A 2 21.84 -24.41 -45.08
N GLU A 3 22.69 -23.45 -45.47
CA GLU A 3 22.98 -22.24 -44.70
C GLU A 3 21.84 -21.20 -44.72
N LYS A 4 21.09 -21.09 -45.83
CA LYS A 4 19.92 -20.20 -45.91
C LYS A 4 18.75 -20.69 -45.06
N THR A 5 18.61 -22.01 -44.87
CA THR A 5 17.57 -22.59 -44.01
C THR A 5 17.91 -22.39 -42.53
N SER A 6 19.19 -22.45 -42.16
CA SER A 6 19.66 -22.18 -40.79
C SER A 6 19.47 -20.72 -40.42
N ALA A 7 19.86 -19.77 -41.29
CA ALA A 7 19.70 -18.33 -41.03
C ALA A 7 18.22 -17.91 -40.92
N ALA A 8 17.34 -18.45 -41.76
CA ALA A 8 15.89 -18.18 -41.67
C ALA A 8 15.26 -18.74 -40.38
N SER A 9 15.70 -19.92 -39.92
CA SER A 9 15.23 -20.52 -38.67
C SER A 9 15.71 -19.74 -37.42
N VAL A 10 16.92 -19.19 -37.45
CA VAL A 10 17.48 -18.33 -36.40
C VAL A 10 16.76 -17.01 -36.39
N GLN A 11 16.50 -16.40 -37.56
CA GLN A 11 15.79 -15.14 -37.69
C GLN A 11 14.32 -15.24 -37.23
N ASN A 12 13.62 -16.36 -37.55
CA ASN A 12 12.27 -16.61 -37.03
C ASN A 12 12.24 -16.79 -35.50
N ARG A 13 13.23 -17.51 -34.93
CA ARG A 13 13.34 -17.65 -33.47
C ARG A 13 13.58 -16.31 -32.76
N HIS A 14 14.36 -15.39 -33.34
CA HIS A 14 14.59 -14.06 -32.79
C HIS A 14 13.33 -13.20 -32.87
N VAL A 15 12.53 -13.29 -33.94
CA VAL A 15 11.28 -12.55 -34.10
C VAL A 15 10.21 -13.06 -33.12
N GLU A 16 10.08 -14.37 -32.94
CA GLU A 16 9.17 -14.99 -31.98
C GLU A 16 9.56 -14.60 -30.52
N ALA A 17 10.86 -14.67 -30.19
CA ALA A 17 11.35 -14.24 -28.87
C ALA A 17 11.11 -12.75 -28.60
N GLY A 18 11.24 -11.87 -29.61
CA GLY A 18 10.94 -10.44 -29.51
C GLY A 18 9.47 -10.18 -29.23
N ASN A 19 8.56 -10.90 -29.88
CA ASN A 19 7.12 -10.79 -29.62
C ASN A 19 6.74 -11.26 -28.22
N LEU A 20 7.36 -12.34 -27.70
CA LEU A 20 7.13 -12.82 -26.33
C LEU A 20 7.66 -11.84 -25.29
N SER A 21 8.86 -11.28 -25.49
CA SER A 21 9.41 -10.25 -24.60
C SER A 21 8.52 -9.01 -24.54
N LEU A 22 8.00 -8.52 -25.67
CA LEU A 22 7.08 -7.40 -25.71
C LEU A 22 5.77 -7.72 -24.96
N THR A 23 5.22 -8.91 -25.15
CA THR A 23 4.02 -9.36 -24.44
C THR A 23 4.25 -9.41 -22.93
N ILE A 24 5.39 -9.98 -22.48
CA ILE A 24 5.77 -9.98 -21.05
C ILE A 24 5.90 -8.54 -20.53
N PHE A 25 6.59 -7.68 -21.27
CA PHE A 25 6.78 -6.28 -20.87
C PHE A 25 5.44 -5.55 -20.69
N ILE A 26 4.55 -5.58 -21.70
CA ILE A 26 3.27 -4.88 -21.67
C ILE A 26 2.36 -5.43 -20.56
N VAL A 27 2.25 -6.76 -20.40
CA VAL A 27 1.41 -7.34 -19.34
C VAL A 27 1.92 -6.99 -17.95
N SER A 28 3.25 -6.87 -17.78
CA SER A 28 3.87 -6.46 -16.52
C SER A 28 3.63 -4.98 -16.23
N VAL A 29 3.80 -4.10 -17.22
CA VAL A 29 3.48 -2.67 -17.09
C VAL A 29 2.01 -2.48 -16.67
N VAL A 30 1.08 -3.09 -17.41
CA VAL A 30 -0.36 -2.97 -17.14
C VAL A 30 -0.72 -3.59 -15.80
N GLY A 31 -0.14 -4.75 -15.46
CA GLY A 31 -0.39 -5.45 -14.20
C GLY A 31 -0.09 -4.55 -13.01
N LEU A 32 1.12 -4.03 -12.93
CA LEU A 32 1.54 -3.17 -11.81
C LEU A 32 0.86 -1.81 -11.81
N LEU A 33 0.62 -1.22 -12.99
CA LEU A 33 -0.14 0.04 -13.09
C LEU A 33 -1.55 -0.13 -12.52
N LEU A 34 -2.28 -1.18 -12.94
CA LEU A 34 -3.63 -1.46 -12.44
C LEU A 34 -3.63 -1.80 -10.95
N GLU A 35 -2.67 -2.59 -10.50
CA GLU A 35 -2.53 -2.98 -9.09
C GLU A 35 -2.37 -1.75 -8.20
N MET A 36 -1.38 -0.89 -8.47
CA MET A 36 -1.12 0.32 -7.69
C MET A 36 -2.31 1.30 -7.73
N MET A 37 -2.91 1.46 -8.91
CA MET A 37 -4.10 2.29 -9.09
C MET A 37 -5.28 1.77 -8.26
N LEU A 38 -5.57 0.47 -8.31
CA LEU A 38 -6.72 -0.12 -7.62
C LEU A 38 -6.51 -0.15 -6.11
N ILE A 39 -5.30 -0.43 -5.61
CA ILE A 39 -4.96 -0.32 -4.19
C ILE A 39 -5.34 1.07 -3.68
N ARG A 40 -4.90 2.11 -4.38
CA ARG A 40 -5.17 3.48 -3.99
C ARG A 40 -6.65 3.85 -4.12
N TRP A 41 -7.26 3.57 -5.28
CA TRP A 41 -8.61 4.01 -5.57
C TRP A 41 -9.65 3.30 -4.71
N ILE A 42 -9.55 1.98 -4.53
CA ILE A 42 -10.44 1.21 -3.65
C ILE A 42 -10.30 1.71 -2.20
N GLY A 43 -9.06 1.92 -1.71
CA GLY A 43 -8.82 2.45 -0.37
C GLY A 43 -9.33 3.88 -0.16
N THR A 44 -9.42 4.68 -1.23
CA THR A 44 -10.00 6.03 -1.20
C THR A 44 -11.53 6.00 -1.11
N GLU A 45 -12.18 5.19 -1.94
CA GLU A 45 -13.65 5.18 -2.02
C GLU A 45 -14.32 4.25 -1.00
N ILE A 46 -13.61 3.23 -0.53
CA ILE A 46 -14.09 2.26 0.47
C ILE A 46 -13.12 2.25 1.64
N ARG A 47 -13.34 3.14 2.62
CA ARG A 47 -12.41 3.47 3.71
C ARG A 47 -11.85 2.25 4.47
N ILE A 48 -12.64 1.17 4.64
CA ILE A 48 -12.15 -0.03 5.33
C ILE A 48 -10.93 -0.64 4.61
N PHE A 49 -10.86 -0.54 3.28
CA PHE A 49 -9.70 -1.01 2.52
C PHE A 49 -8.47 -0.12 2.71
N ALA A 50 -8.62 1.14 3.14
CA ALA A 50 -7.48 1.96 3.55
C ALA A 50 -6.78 1.38 4.79
N TYR A 51 -7.50 0.68 5.66
CA TYR A 51 -6.93 -0.03 6.82
C TYR A 51 -6.45 -1.44 6.48
N LEU A 52 -6.83 -1.95 5.31
CA LEU A 52 -6.61 -3.30 4.84
C LEU A 52 -5.99 -3.30 3.44
N GLN A 53 -5.16 -2.30 3.11
CA GLN A 53 -4.61 -2.10 1.77
C GLN A 53 -3.93 -3.34 1.20
N ASN A 54 -3.29 -4.14 2.04
CA ASN A 54 -2.69 -5.40 1.61
C ASN A 54 -3.71 -6.41 1.09
N THR A 55 -5.01 -6.27 1.41
CA THR A 55 -6.04 -7.17 0.88
C THR A 55 -6.16 -7.06 -0.64
N VAL A 56 -6.13 -5.84 -1.19
CA VAL A 56 -6.19 -5.63 -2.64
C VAL A 56 -4.96 -6.26 -3.30
N LEU A 57 -3.76 -5.98 -2.80
CA LEU A 57 -2.50 -6.57 -3.26
C LEU A 57 -2.52 -8.10 -3.23
N ILE A 58 -2.95 -8.67 -2.10
CA ILE A 58 -3.05 -10.12 -1.89
C ILE A 58 -3.98 -10.77 -2.92
N VAL A 59 -5.13 -10.16 -3.21
CA VAL A 59 -6.08 -10.69 -4.19
C VAL A 59 -5.56 -10.54 -5.62
N CYS A 60 -4.83 -9.47 -5.95
CA CYS A 60 -4.14 -9.32 -7.23
C CYS A 60 -3.13 -10.45 -7.43
N PHE A 61 -2.31 -10.75 -6.43
CA PHE A 61 -1.36 -11.87 -6.47
C PHE A 61 -2.06 -13.23 -6.57
N LEU A 62 -3.20 -13.41 -5.89
CA LEU A 62 -4.01 -14.62 -6.04
C LEU A 62 -4.47 -14.79 -7.49
N GLY A 63 -5.01 -13.73 -8.11
CA GLY A 63 -5.46 -13.77 -9.51
C GLY A 63 -4.33 -14.07 -10.47
N LEU A 64 -3.19 -13.36 -10.34
CA LEU A 64 -1.99 -13.59 -11.15
C LEU A 64 -1.43 -15.00 -10.95
N GLY A 65 -1.28 -15.46 -9.70
CA GLY A 65 -0.73 -16.77 -9.36
C GLY A 65 -1.57 -17.91 -9.89
N MET A 66 -2.90 -17.88 -9.67
CA MET A 66 -3.82 -18.87 -10.22
C MET A 66 -3.87 -18.82 -11.75
N GLY A 67 -3.74 -17.63 -12.34
CA GLY A 67 -3.58 -17.43 -13.77
C GLY A 67 -2.33 -18.14 -14.31
N CYS A 68 -1.18 -17.97 -13.66
CA CYS A 68 0.07 -18.64 -14.03
C CYS A 68 -0.07 -20.18 -13.99
N PHE A 69 -0.58 -20.73 -12.89
CA PHE A 69 -0.84 -22.17 -12.77
C PHE A 69 -1.76 -22.74 -13.86
N THR A 70 -2.66 -21.92 -14.38
CA THR A 70 -3.64 -22.32 -15.39
C THR A 70 -3.36 -21.72 -16.77
N CYS A 71 -2.12 -21.33 -17.05
CA CYS A 71 -1.74 -20.61 -18.26
C CYS A 71 -2.07 -21.38 -19.56
N ARG A 72 -2.13 -22.72 -19.50
CA ARG A 72 -2.48 -23.60 -20.63
C ARG A 72 -3.99 -23.62 -20.94
N GLN A 73 -4.84 -23.14 -20.03
CA GLN A 73 -6.29 -23.01 -20.25
C GLN A 73 -6.60 -21.80 -21.15
N PRO A 74 -7.78 -21.76 -21.80
CA PRO A 74 -8.17 -20.64 -22.66
C PRO A 74 -8.11 -19.30 -21.94
N ILE A 75 -7.56 -18.27 -22.58
CA ILE A 75 -7.47 -16.92 -22.05
C ILE A 75 -8.75 -16.16 -22.42
N ASN A 76 -9.56 -15.82 -21.42
CA ASN A 76 -10.79 -15.03 -21.63
C ASN A 76 -10.58 -13.59 -21.18
N ILE A 77 -9.97 -12.77 -22.05
CA ILE A 77 -9.72 -11.35 -21.78
C ILE A 77 -11.02 -10.59 -21.53
N SER A 78 -12.11 -10.91 -22.26
CA SER A 78 -13.40 -10.23 -22.10
C SER A 78 -13.96 -10.31 -20.68
N ARG A 79 -13.68 -11.41 -19.96
CA ARG A 79 -14.11 -11.59 -18.56
C ARG A 79 -13.36 -10.65 -17.63
N GLY A 80 -12.04 -10.52 -17.80
CA GLY A 80 -11.23 -9.56 -17.05
C GLY A 80 -11.61 -8.10 -17.36
N LEU A 81 -11.88 -7.77 -18.63
CA LEU A 81 -12.34 -6.42 -19.00
C LEU A 81 -13.73 -6.11 -18.45
N LEU A 82 -14.64 -7.07 -18.40
CA LEU A 82 -15.94 -6.90 -17.75
C LEU A 82 -15.75 -6.63 -16.24
N ALA A 83 -14.87 -7.38 -15.58
CA ALA A 83 -14.56 -7.14 -14.16
C ALA A 83 -14.00 -5.74 -13.94
N LEU A 84 -13.10 -5.25 -14.82
CA LEU A 84 -12.58 -3.88 -14.77
C LEU A 84 -13.69 -2.84 -14.96
N THR A 85 -14.61 -3.05 -15.93
CA THR A 85 -15.74 -2.15 -16.16
C THR A 85 -16.66 -2.08 -14.94
N LEU A 86 -17.00 -3.23 -14.36
CA LEU A 86 -17.85 -3.30 -13.15
C LEU A 86 -17.17 -2.66 -11.95
N MET A 87 -15.88 -2.91 -11.74
CA MET A 87 -15.11 -2.27 -10.67
C MET A 87 -15.05 -0.76 -10.84
N THR A 88 -14.74 -0.28 -12.06
CA THR A 88 -14.75 1.15 -12.38
C THR A 88 -16.12 1.77 -12.12
N GLY A 89 -17.21 1.10 -12.53
CA GLY A 89 -18.57 1.55 -12.23
C GLY A 89 -18.87 1.60 -10.73
N ALA A 90 -18.44 0.59 -9.98
CA ALA A 90 -18.61 0.53 -8.52
C ALA A 90 -17.90 1.68 -7.79
N LEU A 91 -16.74 2.12 -8.28
CA LEU A 91 -15.95 3.19 -7.67
C LEU A 91 -16.26 4.59 -8.20
N SER A 92 -16.89 4.71 -9.38
CA SER A 92 -17.12 6.01 -10.04
C SER A 92 -18.57 6.47 -9.98
N VAL A 93 -19.54 5.57 -10.23
CA VAL A 93 -20.96 5.95 -10.36
C VAL A 93 -21.51 6.31 -8.97
N PRO A 94 -21.97 7.54 -8.72
CA PRO A 94 -22.24 8.03 -7.35
C PRO A 94 -23.16 7.14 -6.52
N PHE A 95 -24.27 6.68 -7.09
CA PHE A 95 -25.21 5.80 -6.38
C PHE A 95 -24.59 4.44 -6.03
N VAL A 96 -23.87 3.82 -6.98
CA VAL A 96 -23.23 2.51 -6.78
C VAL A 96 -22.07 2.64 -5.79
N ARG A 97 -21.27 3.71 -5.91
CA ARG A 97 -20.17 4.03 -5.00
C ARG A 97 -20.65 4.13 -3.55
N GLN A 98 -21.80 4.76 -3.29
CA GLN A 98 -22.36 4.84 -1.93
C GLN A 98 -22.68 3.47 -1.34
N ILE A 99 -23.16 2.51 -2.15
CA ILE A 99 -23.41 1.14 -1.68
C ILE A 99 -22.09 0.48 -1.25
N PHE A 100 -21.03 0.62 -2.05
CA PHE A 100 -19.73 0.04 -1.72
C PHE A 100 -19.02 0.78 -0.57
N ALA A 101 -19.15 2.09 -0.48
CA ALA A 101 -18.67 2.86 0.68
C ALA A 101 -19.30 2.38 1.99
N GLY A 102 -20.57 1.95 1.94
CA GLY A 102 -21.28 1.35 3.07
C GLY A 102 -20.64 0.06 3.63
N ILE A 103 -19.72 -0.61 2.90
CA ILE A 103 -18.93 -1.72 3.44
C ILE A 103 -18.22 -1.29 4.74
N THR A 104 -17.68 -0.08 4.77
CA THR A 104 -16.98 0.47 5.93
C THR A 104 -17.89 0.56 7.15
N GLU A 105 -19.12 1.04 6.97
CA GLU A 105 -20.10 1.15 8.05
C GLU A 105 -20.54 -0.23 8.54
N GLN A 106 -20.81 -1.15 7.60
CA GLN A 106 -21.25 -2.52 7.91
C GLN A 106 -20.18 -3.30 8.71
N LEU A 107 -18.92 -3.21 8.33
CA LEU A 107 -17.82 -3.89 9.03
C LEU A 107 -17.32 -3.11 10.25
N GLY A 108 -17.60 -1.81 10.32
CA GLY A 108 -17.27 -0.95 11.46
C GLY A 108 -17.88 -1.40 12.78
N VAL A 109 -18.95 -2.19 12.73
CA VAL A 109 -19.58 -2.84 13.90
C VAL A 109 -18.59 -3.73 14.68
N LEU A 110 -17.56 -4.26 14.02
CA LEU A 110 -16.50 -5.07 14.66
C LEU A 110 -15.57 -4.25 15.54
N SER A 111 -15.56 -2.91 15.39
CA SER A 111 -14.83 -1.93 16.21
C SER A 111 -13.30 -2.09 16.38
N ASP A 112 -12.67 -3.01 15.63
CA ASP A 112 -11.24 -3.28 15.76
C ASP A 112 -10.35 -2.16 15.18
N PHE A 113 -10.79 -1.52 14.07
CA PHE A 113 -10.05 -0.49 13.34
C PHE A 113 -10.81 0.79 13.06
N VAL A 114 -12.14 0.72 13.04
CA VAL A 114 -12.98 1.88 12.76
C VAL A 114 -13.25 2.60 14.07
N ILE A 115 -12.43 3.59 14.36
CA ILE A 115 -12.50 4.38 15.58
C ILE A 115 -13.49 5.52 15.40
N TRP A 116 -13.60 6.05 14.18
CA TRP A 116 -14.52 7.11 13.79
C TRP A 116 -15.72 6.53 13.04
N GLY A 117 -16.91 6.93 13.42
CA GLY A 117 -18.15 6.51 12.77
C GLY A 117 -18.62 5.13 13.25
N GLN A 118 -19.08 5.05 14.49
CA GLN A 118 -19.73 3.85 15.00
C GLN A 118 -21.15 3.74 14.45
N VAL A 119 -21.44 2.63 13.78
CA VAL A 119 -22.84 2.27 13.51
C VAL A 119 -23.48 1.86 14.84
N SER A 120 -24.41 2.65 15.34
CA SER A 120 -25.21 2.32 16.51
C SER A 120 -26.29 1.30 16.13
N SER A 121 -25.91 0.06 15.83
CA SER A 121 -26.87 -1.01 15.65
C SER A 121 -27.29 -1.58 17.01
N THR A 122 -28.53 -1.41 17.36
CA THR A 122 -29.13 -2.00 18.56
C THR A 122 -29.54 -3.45 18.26
N GLY A 123 -28.88 -4.39 18.93
CA GLY A 123 -29.22 -5.82 18.88
C GLY A 123 -28.24 -6.70 18.10
N ILE A 124 -28.09 -7.94 18.57
CA ILE A 124 -27.10 -8.88 18.02
C ILE A 124 -27.42 -9.30 16.57
N PHE A 125 -28.71 -9.43 16.23
CA PHE A 125 -29.14 -9.80 14.89
C PHE A 125 -28.79 -8.71 13.86
N ALA A 126 -29.01 -7.43 14.20
CA ALA A 126 -28.64 -6.30 13.33
C ALA A 126 -27.14 -6.26 13.11
N LYS A 127 -26.32 -6.48 14.16
CA LYS A 127 -24.86 -6.56 14.05
C LYS A 127 -24.40 -7.69 13.15
N VAL A 128 -24.90 -8.90 13.34
CA VAL A 128 -24.56 -10.07 12.51
C VAL A 128 -24.97 -9.83 11.06
N PHE A 129 -26.17 -9.31 10.82
CA PHE A 129 -26.65 -9.00 9.48
C PHE A 129 -25.75 -7.96 8.78
N SER A 130 -25.39 -6.87 9.48
CA SER A 130 -24.46 -5.85 8.97
C SER A 130 -23.13 -6.48 8.57
N VAL A 131 -22.50 -7.25 9.45
CA VAL A 131 -21.23 -7.91 9.18
C VAL A 131 -21.34 -8.85 7.97
N CYS A 132 -22.42 -9.65 7.87
CA CYS A 132 -22.66 -10.53 6.73
C CYS A 132 -22.78 -9.73 5.41
N CYS A 133 -23.54 -8.64 5.40
CA CYS A 133 -23.65 -7.77 4.23
C CYS A 133 -22.29 -7.17 3.83
N GLY A 134 -21.54 -6.65 4.79
CA GLY A 134 -20.19 -6.12 4.55
C GLY A 134 -19.25 -7.17 4.00
N LEU A 135 -19.26 -8.40 4.53
CA LEU A 135 -18.42 -9.50 4.03
C LEU A 135 -18.82 -9.95 2.61
N VAL A 136 -20.12 -10.01 2.29
CA VAL A 136 -20.60 -10.35 0.94
C VAL A 136 -20.13 -9.30 -0.09
N LEU A 137 -20.28 -8.02 0.22
CA LEU A 137 -19.81 -6.95 -0.67
C LEU A 137 -18.28 -6.96 -0.80
N THR A 138 -17.55 -7.19 0.30
CA THR A 138 -16.09 -7.35 0.29
C THR A 138 -15.66 -8.52 -0.59
N PHE A 139 -16.34 -9.67 -0.47
CA PHE A 139 -16.08 -10.82 -1.34
C PHE A 139 -16.38 -10.51 -2.82
N GLY A 140 -17.40 -9.72 -3.10
CA GLY A 140 -17.70 -9.23 -4.46
C GLY A 140 -16.54 -8.40 -5.04
N VAL A 141 -15.98 -7.46 -4.26
CA VAL A 141 -14.78 -6.68 -4.66
C VAL A 141 -13.59 -7.61 -4.90
N MET A 142 -13.34 -8.56 -4.00
CA MET A 142 -12.26 -9.54 -4.15
C MET A 142 -12.43 -10.40 -5.40
N LEU A 143 -13.66 -10.83 -5.71
CA LEU A 143 -13.96 -11.61 -6.90
C LEU A 143 -13.70 -10.82 -8.19
N LEU A 144 -14.10 -9.53 -8.24
CA LEU A 144 -13.81 -8.66 -9.39
C LEU A 144 -12.30 -8.48 -9.60
N LEU A 145 -11.53 -8.27 -8.54
CA LEU A 145 -10.07 -8.19 -8.61
C LEU A 145 -9.47 -9.50 -9.14
N TRP A 146 -9.89 -10.64 -8.59
CA TRP A 146 -9.42 -11.95 -9.03
C TRP A 146 -9.71 -12.21 -10.52
N GLU A 147 -10.93 -11.90 -10.97
CA GLU A 147 -11.34 -12.04 -12.38
C GLU A 147 -10.55 -11.12 -13.33
N LEU A 148 -10.18 -9.93 -12.86
CA LEU A 148 -9.37 -8.98 -13.64
C LEU A 148 -7.94 -9.49 -13.84
N PHE A 149 -7.30 -9.98 -12.77
CA PHE A 149 -5.88 -10.35 -12.81
C PHE A 149 -5.62 -11.76 -13.32
N MET A 150 -6.60 -12.66 -13.28
CA MET A 150 -6.44 -14.03 -13.74
C MET A 150 -6.06 -14.15 -15.24
N PRO A 151 -6.72 -13.48 -16.21
CA PRO A 151 -6.29 -13.52 -17.61
C PRO A 151 -4.88 -12.99 -17.82
N MET A 152 -4.48 -11.96 -17.04
CA MET A 152 -3.13 -11.39 -17.09
C MET A 152 -2.09 -12.41 -16.62
N GLY A 153 -2.36 -13.11 -15.51
CA GLY A 153 -1.53 -14.23 -15.04
C GLY A 153 -1.40 -15.34 -16.08
N ARG A 154 -2.47 -15.68 -16.79
CA ARG A 154 -2.41 -16.69 -17.90
C ARG A 154 -1.55 -16.23 -19.06
N ILE A 155 -1.63 -14.95 -19.44
CA ILE A 155 -0.76 -14.37 -20.49
C ILE A 155 0.70 -14.43 -20.05
N LEU A 156 0.99 -13.95 -18.84
CA LEU A 156 2.33 -13.90 -18.27
C LEU A 156 2.93 -15.31 -18.15
N GLY A 157 2.22 -16.25 -17.52
CA GLY A 157 2.71 -17.62 -17.30
C GLY A 157 2.98 -18.35 -18.62
N ARG A 158 2.11 -18.17 -19.64
CA ARG A 158 2.32 -18.74 -20.98
C ARG A 158 3.55 -18.13 -21.64
N ALA A 159 3.65 -16.80 -21.69
CA ALA A 159 4.77 -16.12 -22.33
C ALA A 159 6.11 -16.43 -21.64
N MET A 160 6.12 -16.58 -20.30
CA MET A 160 7.30 -17.03 -19.55
C MET A 160 7.72 -18.45 -19.88
N ASN A 161 6.76 -19.35 -20.06
CA ASN A 161 7.02 -20.76 -20.37
C ASN A 161 7.57 -20.93 -21.79
N ASP A 162 7.01 -20.16 -22.74
CA ASP A 162 7.34 -20.28 -24.16
C ASP A 162 8.60 -19.47 -24.53
N HIS A 163 9.11 -18.59 -23.65
CA HIS A 163 10.28 -17.77 -23.93
C HIS A 163 11.59 -18.59 -23.91
N PRO A 164 12.43 -18.47 -24.94
CA PRO A 164 13.65 -19.31 -25.08
C PRO A 164 14.70 -19.06 -24.00
N ASN A 165 14.74 -17.84 -23.42
CA ASN A 165 15.68 -17.49 -22.36
C ASN A 165 14.92 -17.02 -21.09
N THR A 166 14.93 -17.87 -20.09
CA THR A 166 14.19 -17.63 -18.82
C THR A 166 14.68 -16.40 -18.06
N ILE A 167 16.00 -16.17 -18.02
CA ILE A 167 16.56 -15.04 -17.28
C ILE A 167 16.18 -13.72 -17.96
N VAL A 168 16.23 -13.69 -19.28
CA VAL A 168 15.79 -12.53 -20.07
C VAL A 168 14.28 -12.29 -19.86
N ALA A 169 13.46 -13.33 -19.97
CA ALA A 169 12.01 -13.23 -19.75
C ALA A 169 11.68 -12.65 -18.37
N TYR A 170 12.34 -13.16 -17.32
CA TYR A 170 12.15 -12.68 -15.97
C TYR A 170 12.65 -11.23 -15.78
N SER A 171 13.78 -10.89 -16.38
CA SER A 171 14.31 -9.52 -16.36
C SER A 171 13.38 -8.53 -17.07
N VAL A 172 12.79 -8.92 -18.20
CA VAL A 172 11.79 -8.12 -18.92
C VAL A 172 10.53 -7.92 -18.08
N ASN A 173 10.08 -8.97 -17.37
CA ASN A 173 8.95 -8.86 -16.44
C ASN A 173 9.24 -7.84 -15.33
N VAL A 174 10.39 -7.93 -14.66
CA VAL A 174 10.77 -6.99 -13.58
C VAL A 174 10.93 -5.56 -14.12
N ALA A 175 11.54 -5.38 -15.28
CA ALA A 175 11.68 -4.07 -15.92
C ALA A 175 10.31 -3.47 -16.30
N GLY A 176 9.40 -4.29 -16.85
CA GLY A 176 8.02 -3.85 -17.13
C GLY A 176 7.27 -3.47 -15.85
N SER A 177 7.42 -4.24 -14.78
CA SER A 177 6.87 -3.93 -13.47
C SER A 177 7.36 -2.58 -12.95
N LEU A 178 8.67 -2.33 -13.04
CA LEU A 178 9.28 -1.05 -12.64
C LEU A 178 8.70 0.14 -13.44
N VAL A 179 8.55 -0.02 -14.75
CA VAL A 179 7.91 1.01 -15.59
C VAL A 179 6.45 1.24 -15.18
N GLY A 180 5.68 0.19 -14.90
CA GLY A 180 4.29 0.30 -14.45
C GLY A 180 4.16 1.07 -13.13
N ILE A 181 5.04 0.81 -12.16
CA ILE A 181 5.10 1.54 -10.88
C ILE A 181 5.39 3.03 -11.12
N TRP A 182 6.45 3.36 -11.88
CA TRP A 182 6.81 4.75 -12.13
C TRP A 182 5.77 5.50 -12.96
N LEU A 183 5.07 4.81 -13.87
CA LEU A 183 3.95 5.41 -14.59
C LEU A 183 2.84 5.84 -13.63
N PHE A 184 2.47 4.99 -12.67
CA PHE A 184 1.48 5.36 -11.64
C PHE A 184 2.00 6.46 -10.71
N VAL A 185 3.27 6.39 -10.30
CA VAL A 185 3.93 7.41 -9.48
C VAL A 185 3.89 8.78 -10.16
N MET A 186 4.20 8.85 -11.45
CA MET A 186 4.14 10.09 -12.25
C MET A 186 2.70 10.61 -12.34
N LEU A 187 1.72 9.76 -12.67
CA LEU A 187 0.31 10.14 -12.70
C LEU A 187 -0.16 10.70 -11.36
N SER A 188 0.26 10.06 -10.26
CA SER A 188 -0.05 10.48 -8.90
C SER A 188 0.62 11.79 -8.51
N ALA A 189 1.91 11.97 -8.87
CA ALA A 189 2.67 13.19 -8.63
C ALA A 189 2.09 14.41 -9.38
N CYS A 190 1.56 14.18 -10.58
CA CYS A 190 0.86 15.19 -11.38
C CYS A 190 -0.56 15.48 -10.87
N ALA A 191 -0.95 14.96 -9.70
CA ALA A 191 -2.28 15.15 -9.10
C ALA A 191 -3.45 14.81 -10.05
N THR A 192 -3.26 13.80 -10.93
CA THR A 192 -4.29 13.40 -11.90
C THR A 192 -5.39 12.58 -11.26
N SER A 193 -6.60 12.64 -11.82
CA SER A 193 -7.77 11.89 -11.34
C SER A 193 -7.79 10.44 -11.83
N PRO A 194 -8.60 9.55 -11.22
CA PRO A 194 -8.80 8.18 -11.66
C PRO A 194 -9.25 8.05 -13.12
N PHE A 195 -9.91 9.05 -13.67
CA PHE A 195 -10.25 9.10 -15.10
C PHE A 195 -9.00 8.99 -15.98
N VAL A 196 -7.94 9.74 -15.65
CA VAL A 196 -6.66 9.70 -16.38
C VAL A 196 -5.98 8.36 -16.19
N TRP A 197 -5.98 7.82 -14.95
CA TRP A 197 -5.35 6.53 -14.64
C TRP A 197 -5.98 5.39 -15.43
N ILE A 198 -7.32 5.34 -15.46
CA ILE A 198 -8.08 4.35 -16.25
C ILE A 198 -7.82 4.53 -17.74
N THR A 199 -7.81 5.76 -18.24
CA THR A 199 -7.58 6.03 -19.67
C THR A 199 -6.21 5.50 -20.11
N VAL A 200 -5.15 5.76 -19.35
CA VAL A 200 -3.81 5.24 -19.63
C VAL A 200 -3.79 3.70 -19.58
N SER A 201 -4.44 3.10 -18.56
CA SER A 201 -4.54 1.64 -18.43
C SER A 201 -5.29 1.01 -19.61
N VAL A 202 -6.39 1.64 -20.05
CA VAL A 202 -7.19 1.19 -21.20
C VAL A 202 -6.39 1.26 -22.50
N LEU A 203 -5.61 2.33 -22.71
CA LEU A 203 -4.75 2.46 -23.91
C LEU A 203 -3.75 1.29 -24.00
N LEU A 204 -3.15 0.89 -22.88
CA LEU A 204 -2.25 -0.25 -22.83
C LEU A 204 -2.99 -1.58 -23.04
N LEU A 205 -4.21 -1.72 -22.47
CA LEU A 205 -5.04 -2.94 -22.61
C LEU A 205 -5.56 -3.16 -24.03
N VAL A 206 -5.62 -2.11 -24.88
CA VAL A 206 -5.98 -2.26 -26.31
C VAL A 206 -5.07 -3.27 -27.02
N TYR A 207 -3.80 -3.37 -26.63
CA TYR A 207 -2.86 -4.35 -27.17
C TYR A 207 -3.40 -5.79 -27.07
N PHE A 208 -4.01 -6.14 -25.93
CA PHE A 208 -4.58 -7.45 -25.70
C PHE A 208 -6.02 -7.60 -26.21
N ALA A 209 -6.78 -6.51 -26.20
CA ALA A 209 -8.19 -6.49 -26.61
C ALA A 209 -8.39 -6.51 -28.11
N GLY A 210 -7.41 -6.02 -28.87
CA GLY A 210 -7.47 -5.86 -30.32
C GLY A 210 -7.33 -7.15 -31.14
N ALA A 211 -6.95 -8.27 -30.50
CA ALA A 211 -6.75 -9.57 -31.14
C ALA A 211 -7.93 -10.52 -30.91
N GLY A 212 -8.28 -11.33 -31.92
CA GLY A 212 -9.22 -12.46 -31.81
C GLY A 212 -10.69 -12.14 -32.12
N GLN A 213 -11.53 -13.20 -32.05
CA GLN A 213 -12.96 -13.14 -32.46
C GLN A 213 -13.83 -12.18 -31.63
N ASN A 214 -13.44 -11.85 -30.40
CA ASN A 214 -14.21 -11.00 -29.47
C ASN A 214 -13.76 -9.54 -29.49
N ARG A 215 -13.01 -9.10 -30.49
CA ARG A 215 -12.45 -7.73 -30.60
C ARG A 215 -13.50 -6.63 -30.35
N GLY A 216 -14.65 -6.71 -31.04
CA GLY A 216 -15.72 -5.70 -30.90
C GLY A 216 -16.20 -5.60 -29.47
N ARG A 217 -16.50 -6.73 -28.81
CA ARG A 217 -16.95 -6.78 -27.40
C ARG A 217 -15.87 -6.23 -26.45
N ASN A 218 -14.61 -6.58 -26.65
CA ASN A 218 -13.50 -6.13 -25.83
C ASN A 218 -13.33 -4.60 -25.91
N LEU A 219 -13.35 -4.05 -27.14
CA LEU A 219 -13.27 -2.61 -27.36
C LEU A 219 -14.48 -1.86 -26.77
N SER A 220 -15.69 -2.43 -26.87
CA SER A 220 -16.88 -1.85 -26.22
C SER A 220 -16.77 -1.84 -24.70
N LEU A 221 -16.21 -2.89 -24.08
CA LEU A 221 -15.97 -2.92 -22.63
C LEU A 221 -14.92 -1.87 -22.23
N LEU A 222 -13.83 -1.74 -22.98
CA LEU A 222 -12.83 -0.69 -22.72
C LEU A 222 -13.42 0.73 -22.85
N ALA A 223 -14.23 0.98 -23.87
CA ALA A 223 -14.94 2.25 -24.03
C ALA A 223 -15.91 2.51 -22.87
N ALA A 224 -16.69 1.49 -22.46
CA ALA A 224 -17.57 1.57 -21.29
C ALA A 224 -16.79 1.86 -20.01
N THR A 225 -15.62 1.27 -19.83
CA THR A 225 -14.75 1.54 -18.67
C THR A 225 -14.34 3.02 -18.62
N VAL A 226 -13.93 3.62 -19.74
CA VAL A 226 -13.59 5.06 -19.80
C VAL A 226 -14.81 5.92 -19.51
N VAL A 227 -15.98 5.57 -20.05
CA VAL A 227 -17.23 6.28 -19.76
C VAL A 227 -17.59 6.20 -18.29
N MET A 228 -17.48 5.01 -17.65
CA MET A 228 -17.72 4.89 -16.20
C MET A 228 -16.71 5.74 -15.41
N ALA A 229 -15.43 5.73 -15.80
CA ALA A 229 -14.39 6.51 -15.13
C ALA A 229 -14.63 8.03 -15.20
N SER A 230 -15.36 8.54 -16.19
CA SER A 230 -15.67 9.98 -16.30
C SER A 230 -16.52 10.50 -15.13
N PHE A 231 -17.20 9.62 -14.39
CA PHE A 231 -17.92 9.98 -13.17
C PHE A 231 -17.03 9.97 -11.91
N ALA A 232 -15.76 9.54 -12.02
CA ALA A 232 -14.85 9.51 -10.86
C ALA A 232 -14.56 10.94 -10.37
N GLY A 233 -14.69 11.14 -9.05
CA GLY A 233 -14.52 12.45 -8.42
C GLY A 233 -15.73 13.38 -8.55
N SER A 234 -16.86 12.92 -9.12
CA SER A 234 -18.12 13.66 -9.08
C SER A 234 -18.69 13.62 -7.65
N GLU A 235 -18.52 14.70 -6.92
CA GLU A 235 -19.05 14.88 -5.57
C GLU A 235 -20.16 15.94 -5.57
N LYS A 236 -21.28 15.63 -4.90
CA LYS A 236 -22.37 16.56 -4.75
C LYS A 236 -21.94 17.75 -3.88
N ASP A 237 -22.25 18.95 -4.32
CA ASP A 237 -22.01 20.21 -3.60
C ASP A 237 -20.50 20.50 -3.38
N ALA A 238 -19.57 19.79 -4.03
CA ALA A 238 -18.15 20.09 -3.94
C ALA A 238 -17.79 21.41 -4.63
N ILE A 239 -17.05 22.27 -3.94
CA ILE A 239 -16.43 23.48 -4.48
C ILE A 239 -15.24 23.08 -5.35
N GLU A 240 -14.43 22.13 -4.83
CA GLU A 240 -13.26 21.63 -5.52
C GLU A 240 -12.94 20.19 -5.09
N VAL A 241 -12.46 19.37 -6.02
CA VAL A 241 -11.94 18.02 -5.75
C VAL A 241 -10.51 17.93 -6.28
N ALA A 242 -9.56 17.62 -5.39
CA ALA A 242 -8.15 17.44 -5.72
C ALA A 242 -7.69 16.02 -5.38
N TRP A 243 -6.89 15.43 -6.27
CA TRP A 243 -6.24 14.13 -6.06
C TRP A 243 -4.76 14.37 -5.79
N SER A 244 -4.40 14.57 -4.51
CA SER A 244 -2.99 14.72 -4.13
C SER A 244 -2.23 13.40 -4.27
N PRO A 245 -0.90 13.37 -4.17
CA PRO A 245 -0.17 12.10 -4.12
C PRO A 245 -0.55 11.19 -2.93
N TYR A 246 -1.15 11.74 -1.88
CA TYR A 246 -1.51 11.03 -0.65
C TYR A 246 -2.98 10.57 -0.64
N GLN A 247 -3.90 11.44 -1.05
CA GLN A 247 -5.32 11.26 -0.78
C GLN A 247 -6.20 12.07 -1.75
N LYS A 248 -7.49 11.75 -1.76
CA LYS A 248 -8.51 12.56 -2.40
C LYS A 248 -8.97 13.62 -1.42
N LEU A 249 -8.94 14.87 -1.82
CA LEU A 249 -9.42 16.01 -1.06
C LEU A 249 -10.69 16.56 -1.73
N THR A 250 -11.71 16.78 -0.94
CA THR A 250 -12.95 17.43 -1.40
C THR A 250 -13.24 18.63 -0.49
N LEU A 251 -13.29 19.81 -1.07
CA LEU A 251 -13.74 21.01 -0.38
C LEU A 251 -15.23 21.21 -0.66
N ALA A 252 -16.03 21.27 0.38
CA ALA A 252 -17.48 21.49 0.28
C ALA A 252 -18.00 22.29 1.46
N PRO A 253 -19.15 22.99 1.34
CA PRO A 253 -19.83 23.59 2.49
C PRO A 253 -20.23 22.53 3.50
N SER A 254 -20.20 22.86 4.77
CA SER A 254 -20.70 21.96 5.81
C SER A 254 -22.21 21.79 5.72
N ASN A 255 -22.65 20.53 5.81
CA ASN A 255 -24.06 20.16 5.93
C ASN A 255 -24.54 20.06 7.38
N HIS A 256 -23.65 20.30 8.36
CA HIS A 256 -23.96 20.19 9.77
C HIS A 256 -24.44 21.55 10.32
N GLU A 257 -25.57 21.60 11.04
CA GLU A 257 -26.14 22.84 11.56
C GLU A 257 -25.17 23.67 12.40
N SER A 258 -24.34 23.00 13.23
CA SER A 258 -23.34 23.67 14.07
C SER A 258 -22.24 24.37 13.25
N TRP A 259 -22.01 23.95 12.01
CA TRP A 259 -20.97 24.44 11.11
C TRP A 259 -21.54 25.14 9.87
N ASN A 260 -22.79 25.61 9.96
CA ASN A 260 -23.45 26.28 8.83
C ASN A 260 -22.62 27.49 8.35
N GLY A 261 -22.37 27.55 7.06
CA GLY A 261 -21.55 28.59 6.42
C GLY A 261 -20.04 28.37 6.49
N VAL A 262 -19.58 27.27 7.07
CA VAL A 262 -18.15 26.90 7.12
C VAL A 262 -17.82 25.90 6.04
N ASN A 263 -16.70 26.07 5.34
CA ASN A 263 -16.19 25.10 4.39
C ASN A 263 -15.44 23.98 5.11
N PHE A 264 -15.65 22.76 4.65
CA PHE A 264 -14.99 21.55 5.14
C PHE A 264 -14.09 20.93 4.08
N ILE A 265 -12.95 20.46 4.51
CA ILE A 265 -12.10 19.53 3.75
C ILE A 265 -12.46 18.12 4.18
N TYR A 266 -12.87 17.32 3.20
CA TYR A 266 -13.06 15.87 3.35
C TYR A 266 -11.85 15.15 2.77
N VAL A 267 -11.31 14.20 3.51
CA VAL A 267 -10.22 13.33 3.09
C VAL A 267 -10.78 11.93 2.85
N ASN A 268 -10.61 11.41 1.64
CA ASN A 268 -11.11 10.08 1.27
C ASN A 268 -12.58 9.87 1.69
N ASN A 269 -13.42 10.86 1.40
CA ASN A 269 -14.86 10.92 1.71
C ASN A 269 -15.22 10.99 3.21
N THR A 270 -14.25 11.30 4.08
CA THR A 270 -14.48 11.48 5.52
C THR A 270 -14.17 12.92 5.92
N GLY A 271 -15.02 13.53 6.75
CA GLY A 271 -14.76 14.86 7.30
C GLY A 271 -13.41 14.89 8.03
N TYR A 272 -12.59 15.88 7.69
CA TYR A 272 -11.22 15.98 8.19
C TYR A 272 -10.95 17.30 8.88
N GLN A 273 -11.23 18.43 8.23
CA GLN A 273 -10.92 19.74 8.78
C GLN A 273 -11.95 20.80 8.35
N ALA A 274 -12.42 21.61 9.30
CA ALA A 274 -13.18 22.83 9.03
C ALA A 274 -12.22 24.00 8.80
N LEU A 275 -12.49 24.89 7.85
CA LEU A 275 -11.77 26.14 7.66
C LEU A 275 -12.44 27.24 8.49
N VAL A 276 -11.94 27.46 9.71
CA VAL A 276 -12.62 28.26 10.71
C VAL A 276 -12.06 29.68 10.74
N ASP A 277 -12.96 30.68 10.77
CA ASP A 277 -12.60 32.06 11.07
C ASP A 277 -12.69 32.30 12.58
N ASN A 278 -11.56 32.33 13.27
CA ASN A 278 -11.45 32.61 14.69
C ASN A 278 -10.88 34.02 14.96
N SER A 279 -10.92 34.91 13.96
CA SER A 279 -10.57 36.32 14.15
C SER A 279 -11.47 36.95 15.23
N ASP A 280 -10.96 37.94 15.95
CA ASP A 280 -11.71 38.65 17.03
C ASP A 280 -13.05 39.18 16.53
N SER A 281 -13.12 39.67 15.29
CA SER A 281 -14.35 40.18 14.67
C SER A 281 -15.38 39.09 14.46
N ALA A 282 -14.95 37.95 13.90
CA ALA A 282 -15.83 36.81 13.61
C ALA A 282 -16.36 36.15 14.91
N VAL A 283 -15.48 35.99 15.90
CA VAL A 283 -15.85 35.36 17.18
C VAL A 283 -16.82 36.24 17.98
N ARG A 284 -16.59 37.57 18.02
CA ARG A 284 -17.46 38.51 18.76
C ARG A 284 -18.81 38.74 18.08
N SER A 285 -18.92 38.52 16.78
CA SER A 285 -20.18 38.68 16.05
C SER A 285 -21.04 37.41 16.04
N ASP A 286 -20.57 36.30 16.59
CA ASP A 286 -21.29 35.01 16.61
C ASP A 286 -21.91 34.77 17.98
N ASP A 287 -23.22 34.99 18.09
CA ASP A 287 -24.00 34.83 19.33
C ASP A 287 -23.98 33.39 19.91
N ARG A 288 -23.49 32.42 19.14
CA ARG A 288 -23.34 31.03 19.59
C ARG A 288 -22.07 30.79 20.41
N VAL A 289 -21.14 31.75 20.44
CA VAL A 289 -19.87 31.65 21.14
C VAL A 289 -19.97 32.30 22.49
N ASP A 290 -19.69 31.53 23.56
CA ASP A 290 -19.64 32.07 24.93
C ASP A 290 -18.49 33.07 25.05
N PRO A 291 -18.77 34.33 25.48
CA PRO A 291 -17.74 35.33 25.69
C PRO A 291 -16.62 34.93 26.66
N GLU A 292 -16.88 34.04 27.62
CA GLU A 292 -15.85 33.52 28.52
C GLU A 292 -14.80 32.66 27.79
N THR A 293 -15.15 32.10 26.63
CA THR A 293 -14.26 31.23 25.84
C THR A 293 -13.52 31.97 24.72
N TYR A 294 -13.70 33.28 24.56
CA TYR A 294 -12.99 34.05 23.52
C TYR A 294 -11.48 33.96 23.69
N GLY A 295 -10.79 33.58 22.58
CA GLY A 295 -9.34 33.36 22.53
C GLY A 295 -8.86 32.11 23.28
N LEU A 296 -9.78 31.18 23.57
CA LEU A 296 -9.52 29.91 24.24
C LEU A 296 -9.99 28.70 23.38
N THR A 297 -10.03 28.83 22.06
CA THR A 297 -10.29 27.69 21.18
C THR A 297 -9.09 26.68 21.20
N GLN A 298 -9.29 25.46 20.74
CA GLN A 298 -8.18 24.50 20.67
C GLN A 298 -6.97 25.05 19.89
N TYR A 299 -7.19 25.94 18.93
CA TYR A 299 -6.15 26.54 18.09
C TYR A 299 -5.41 27.70 18.79
N ASP A 300 -6.06 28.37 19.75
CA ASP A 300 -5.49 29.50 20.50
C ASP A 300 -4.77 29.05 21.78
N LEU A 301 -5.23 27.92 22.37
CA LEU A 301 -4.74 27.41 23.65
C LEU A 301 -3.23 27.14 23.69
N PRO A 302 -2.59 26.56 22.64
CA PRO A 302 -1.19 26.17 22.72
C PRO A 302 -0.26 27.31 23.17
N LEU A 303 -0.50 28.54 22.70
CA LEU A 303 0.35 29.67 23.02
C LEU A 303 0.11 30.21 24.44
N LYS A 304 -1.01 29.86 25.07
CA LYS A 304 -1.32 30.34 26.46
C LYS A 304 -0.45 29.67 27.53
N PHE A 305 0.17 28.53 27.20
CA PHE A 305 1.04 27.78 28.11
C PHE A 305 2.48 28.29 28.14
N HIS A 306 2.85 29.24 27.26
CA HIS A 306 4.17 29.88 27.27
C HIS A 306 4.03 31.40 27.55
N SER A 307 5.03 31.98 28.23
CA SER A 307 4.96 33.40 28.64
C SER A 307 5.12 34.40 27.49
N ASN A 308 5.98 34.05 26.52
CA ASN A 308 6.31 34.89 25.37
C ASN A 308 6.67 34.01 24.18
N PRO A 309 5.66 33.37 23.52
CA PRO A 309 5.93 32.41 22.41
C PRO A 309 6.29 33.19 21.13
N LYS A 310 7.58 33.27 20.79
CA LYS A 310 8.04 33.97 19.59
C LYS A 310 8.20 33.03 18.40
N ARG A 311 8.82 31.88 18.62
CA ARG A 311 9.09 30.89 17.59
C ARG A 311 8.21 29.66 17.80
N VAL A 312 7.31 29.42 16.88
CA VAL A 312 6.32 28.33 16.97
C VAL A 312 6.51 27.35 15.84
N LEU A 313 6.51 26.06 16.15
CA LEU A 313 6.45 24.99 15.18
C LEU A 313 5.03 24.40 15.19
N VAL A 314 4.38 24.38 14.04
CA VAL A 314 3.09 23.71 13.84
C VAL A 314 3.31 22.46 13.00
N VAL A 315 3.03 21.30 13.58
CA VAL A 315 3.19 19.98 12.98
C VAL A 315 1.85 19.47 12.50
N GLY A 316 1.74 19.15 11.21
CA GLY A 316 0.47 18.87 10.56
C GLY A 316 -0.39 20.11 10.47
N ALA A 317 0.18 21.14 9.85
CA ALA A 317 -0.44 22.47 9.78
C ALA A 317 -1.76 22.50 9.01
N GLY A 318 -2.03 21.48 8.17
CA GLY A 318 -3.27 21.34 7.43
C GLY A 318 -3.59 22.56 6.58
N SER A 319 -4.83 23.03 6.64
CA SER A 319 -5.26 24.26 5.96
C SER A 319 -4.89 25.55 6.72
N GLY A 320 -4.29 25.45 7.94
CA GLY A 320 -3.74 26.60 8.63
C GLY A 320 -4.49 27.07 9.88
N ASN A 321 -5.46 26.33 10.43
CA ASN A 321 -6.16 26.74 11.66
C ASN A 321 -5.21 26.95 12.85
N ASP A 322 -4.29 26.01 13.10
CA ASP A 322 -3.29 26.13 14.17
C ASP A 322 -2.28 27.26 13.90
N VAL A 323 -1.94 27.48 12.62
CA VAL A 323 -1.08 28.59 12.18
C VAL A 323 -1.76 29.93 12.44
N ALA A 324 -3.06 30.05 12.11
CA ALA A 324 -3.86 31.24 12.42
C ALA A 324 -3.91 31.48 13.93
N GLY A 325 -4.12 30.42 14.73
CA GLY A 325 -4.07 30.49 16.20
C GLY A 325 -2.73 30.99 16.73
N ALA A 326 -1.63 30.50 16.14
CA ALA A 326 -0.29 30.95 16.51
C ALA A 326 -0.06 32.44 16.19
N LEU A 327 -0.52 32.90 15.02
CA LEU A 327 -0.43 34.32 14.64
C LEU A 327 -1.29 35.21 15.57
N ARG A 328 -2.54 34.84 15.88
CA ARG A 328 -3.39 35.53 16.83
C ARG A 328 -2.79 35.59 18.25
N GLY A 329 -2.09 34.50 18.62
CA GLY A 329 -1.37 34.40 19.88
C GLY A 329 -0.10 35.27 19.97
N GLY A 330 0.31 35.95 18.87
CA GLY A 330 1.40 36.90 18.84
C GLY A 330 2.77 36.28 18.50
N ALA A 331 2.82 35.14 17.85
CA ALA A 331 4.08 34.56 17.37
C ALA A 331 4.80 35.52 16.39
N ASP A 332 6.11 35.63 16.53
CA ASP A 332 6.96 36.41 15.62
C ASP A 332 7.37 35.60 14.38
N HIS A 333 7.49 34.27 14.54
CA HIS A 333 7.80 33.34 13.45
C HIS A 333 7.09 32.00 13.66
N VAL A 334 6.39 31.51 12.63
CA VAL A 334 5.70 30.23 12.64
C VAL A 334 6.25 29.36 11.53
N THR A 335 6.82 28.21 11.87
CA THR A 335 7.18 27.18 10.91
C THR A 335 6.03 26.19 10.81
N ALA A 336 5.37 26.12 9.65
CA ALA A 336 4.23 25.26 9.38
C ALA A 336 4.65 24.05 8.56
N VAL A 337 4.70 22.86 9.17
CA VAL A 337 5.09 21.61 8.51
C VAL A 337 3.83 20.82 8.13
N GLU A 338 3.68 20.55 6.83
CA GLU A 338 2.55 19.79 6.27
C GLU A 338 3.03 18.87 5.15
N ILE A 339 2.58 17.61 5.17
CA ILE A 339 3.01 16.61 4.20
C ILE A 339 2.29 16.74 2.86
N ASP A 340 1.01 17.15 2.86
CA ASP A 340 0.17 17.20 1.65
C ASP A 340 0.13 18.60 1.04
N PRO A 341 0.80 18.82 -0.11
CA PRO A 341 0.82 20.13 -0.76
C PRO A 341 -0.56 20.62 -1.19
N ALA A 342 -1.52 19.73 -1.46
CA ALA A 342 -2.85 20.13 -1.86
C ALA A 342 -3.68 20.69 -0.69
N ILE A 343 -3.46 20.22 0.54
CA ILE A 343 -4.08 20.82 1.73
C ILE A 343 -3.52 22.21 1.99
N ILE A 344 -2.22 22.40 1.84
CA ILE A 344 -1.58 23.74 1.92
C ILE A 344 -2.22 24.69 0.91
N GLU A 345 -2.41 24.23 -0.32
CA GLU A 345 -3.00 25.05 -1.39
C GLU A 345 -4.48 25.39 -1.10
N PHE A 346 -5.26 24.46 -0.52
CA PHE A 346 -6.60 24.75 -0.05
C PHE A 346 -6.59 25.79 1.07
N GLY A 347 -5.64 25.71 2.01
CA GLY A 347 -5.45 26.71 3.05
C GLY A 347 -5.13 28.10 2.48
N ARG A 348 -4.25 28.19 1.49
CA ARG A 348 -3.90 29.46 0.81
C ARG A 348 -5.08 30.11 0.10
N ARG A 349 -5.93 29.31 -0.56
CA ARG A 349 -7.04 29.84 -1.36
C ARG A 349 -8.32 30.06 -0.58
N TYR A 350 -8.60 29.25 0.40
CA TYR A 350 -9.94 29.17 1.00
C TYR A 350 -9.99 29.43 2.50
N HIS A 351 -8.84 29.47 3.22
CA HIS A 351 -8.87 29.77 4.65
C HIS A 351 -9.25 31.24 4.88
N PRO A 352 -10.28 31.54 5.70
CA PRO A 352 -10.79 32.91 5.85
C PRO A 352 -9.76 33.87 6.44
N GLU A 353 -8.90 33.43 7.36
CA GLU A 353 -7.86 34.25 7.98
C GLU A 353 -6.55 34.32 7.17
N GLN A 354 -6.43 33.61 6.05
CA GLN A 354 -5.27 33.63 5.15
C GLN A 354 -3.90 33.44 5.84
N PRO A 355 -3.72 32.47 6.79
CA PRO A 355 -2.52 32.40 7.61
C PRO A 355 -1.24 32.17 6.81
N TYR A 356 -1.32 31.44 5.70
CA TYR A 356 -0.17 31.15 4.82
C TYR A 356 0.27 32.35 3.95
N SER A 357 -0.46 33.46 3.98
CA SER A 357 -0.08 34.70 3.28
C SER A 357 0.75 35.64 4.15
N SER A 358 0.91 35.33 5.46
CA SER A 358 1.68 36.12 6.39
C SER A 358 3.19 35.94 6.16
N ASP A 359 3.93 37.03 6.19
CA ASP A 359 5.41 37.07 6.14
C ASP A 359 6.09 36.43 7.38
N LYS A 360 5.34 36.22 8.45
CA LYS A 360 5.78 35.50 9.64
C LYS A 360 5.72 33.99 9.51
N VAL A 361 5.16 33.44 8.42
CA VAL A 361 4.90 32.01 8.25
C VAL A 361 5.84 31.41 7.21
N GLU A 362 6.66 30.49 7.66
CA GLU A 362 7.46 29.61 6.80
C GLU A 362 6.71 28.27 6.59
N VAL A 363 6.29 27.98 5.36
CA VAL A 363 5.63 26.72 5.02
C VAL A 363 6.64 25.69 4.55
N VAL A 364 6.73 24.57 5.24
CA VAL A 364 7.63 23.45 4.93
C VAL A 364 6.78 22.25 4.50
N ASN A 365 6.87 21.88 3.21
CA ASN A 365 6.19 20.70 2.70
C ASN A 365 7.09 19.47 2.88
N ASP A 366 7.00 18.82 4.04
CA ASP A 366 7.77 17.63 4.41
C ASP A 366 6.97 16.77 5.41
N ASP A 367 7.42 15.53 5.59
CA ASP A 367 6.98 14.68 6.68
C ASP A 367 7.50 15.23 8.02
N ALA A 368 6.62 15.26 9.04
CA ALA A 368 6.95 15.81 10.35
C ALA A 368 8.18 15.16 10.99
N ARG A 369 8.30 13.84 10.89
CA ARG A 369 9.42 13.11 11.46
C ARG A 369 10.73 13.38 10.72
N SER A 370 10.67 13.50 9.38
CA SER A 370 11.83 13.93 8.57
C SER A 370 12.27 15.32 8.97
N TYR A 371 11.34 16.24 9.16
CA TYR A 371 11.63 17.59 9.65
C TYR A 371 12.29 17.58 11.04
N PHE A 372 11.75 16.83 12.00
CA PHE A 372 12.37 16.72 13.33
C PHE A 372 13.82 16.20 13.27
N ALA A 373 14.08 15.24 12.39
CA ALA A 373 15.42 14.65 12.27
C ALA A 373 16.44 15.62 11.68
N THR A 374 16.04 16.49 10.76
CA THR A 374 16.93 17.38 10.01
C THR A 374 17.01 18.79 10.57
N SER A 375 15.98 19.25 11.30
CA SER A 375 15.95 20.60 11.88
C SER A 375 16.90 20.74 13.06
N THR A 376 17.55 21.90 13.14
CA THR A 376 18.34 22.37 14.29
C THR A 376 17.74 23.58 14.98
N SER A 377 16.62 24.09 14.46
CA SER A 377 15.90 25.24 15.02
C SER A 377 15.30 24.91 16.37
N LYS A 378 15.26 25.92 17.25
CA LYS A 378 14.62 25.84 18.56
C LYS A 378 13.31 26.60 18.58
N PHE A 379 12.31 26.06 19.26
CA PHE A 379 10.96 26.59 19.31
C PHE A 379 10.48 26.77 20.76
N ASP A 380 9.80 27.85 21.01
CA ASP A 380 9.18 28.12 22.31
C ASP A 380 7.93 27.26 22.51
N VAL A 381 7.19 27.04 21.42
CA VAL A 381 6.01 26.16 21.40
C VAL A 381 6.07 25.24 20.20
N ILE A 382 5.86 23.94 20.43
CA ILE A 382 5.64 22.95 19.38
C ILE A 382 4.20 22.48 19.47
N ILE A 383 3.41 22.71 18.42
CA ILE A 383 2.01 22.34 18.31
C ILE A 383 1.91 21.11 17.40
N PHE A 384 1.37 20.01 17.91
CA PHE A 384 0.88 18.92 17.09
C PHE A 384 -0.62 19.17 16.89
N GLY A 385 -0.99 19.51 15.66
CA GLY A 385 -2.39 19.63 15.26
C GLY A 385 -3.10 18.27 15.31
N LEU A 386 -4.38 18.23 14.96
CA LEU A 386 -5.11 16.96 14.80
C LEU A 386 -4.59 16.23 13.55
N LEU A 387 -3.55 15.42 13.71
CA LEU A 387 -2.87 14.69 12.64
C LEU A 387 -3.50 13.33 12.33
N ASP A 388 -4.71 13.07 12.82
CA ASP A 388 -5.39 11.78 12.65
C ASP A 388 -5.55 11.45 11.17
N SER A 389 -4.70 10.58 10.65
CA SER A 389 -4.76 10.21 9.25
C SER A 389 -5.77 9.09 9.01
N HIS A 390 -6.62 9.27 8.00
CA HIS A 390 -7.49 8.21 7.48
C HIS A 390 -6.83 7.38 6.37
N THR A 391 -5.54 7.62 6.11
CA THR A 391 -4.77 7.01 5.03
C THR A 391 -3.67 6.13 5.61
N THR A 392 -3.46 4.95 5.04
CA THR A 392 -2.31 4.09 5.35
C THR A 392 -1.19 4.30 4.34
N THR A 393 0.03 3.98 4.74
CA THR A 393 1.15 3.88 3.82
C THR A 393 0.92 2.68 2.90
N ALA A 394 0.99 2.87 1.60
CA ALA A 394 0.83 1.78 0.64
C ALA A 394 1.75 0.59 0.98
N MET A 395 1.23 -0.63 0.83
CA MET A 395 1.94 -1.89 1.05
C MET A 395 2.40 -2.18 2.49
N THR A 396 1.95 -1.40 3.49
CA THR A 396 2.21 -1.67 4.91
C THR A 396 0.94 -1.62 5.76
N ASN A 397 1.01 -2.10 7.00
CA ASN A 397 -0.08 -1.97 7.98
C ASN A 397 0.01 -0.68 8.81
N ALA A 398 0.97 0.19 8.52
CA ALA A 398 1.15 1.46 9.22
C ALA A 398 0.36 2.58 8.54
N ARG A 399 -0.27 3.44 9.35
CA ARG A 399 -0.93 4.66 8.86
C ARG A 399 0.09 5.79 8.77
N LEU A 400 -0.22 6.84 8.01
CA LEU A 400 0.67 7.98 7.83
C LEU A 400 1.06 8.64 9.16
N ASP A 401 0.14 8.70 10.12
CA ASP A 401 0.31 9.33 11.42
C ASP A 401 1.04 8.48 12.47
N HIS A 402 1.14 7.14 12.27
CA HIS A 402 1.67 6.23 13.29
C HIS A 402 3.07 6.61 13.77
N TYR A 403 4.00 6.91 12.86
CA TYR A 403 5.38 7.19 13.22
C TYR A 403 5.61 8.57 13.81
N VAL A 404 4.66 9.50 13.69
CA VAL A 404 4.72 10.83 14.28
C VAL A 404 4.56 10.77 15.80
N TYR A 405 3.76 9.80 16.28
CA TYR A 405 3.40 9.65 17.70
C TYR A 405 4.18 8.58 18.44
N THR A 406 5.27 8.07 17.87
CA THR A 406 6.15 7.13 18.57
C THR A 406 7.00 7.85 19.61
N ARG A 407 7.43 7.13 20.65
CA ARG A 407 8.33 7.63 21.68
C ARG A 407 9.57 8.27 21.07
N GLU A 408 10.17 7.62 20.08
CA GLU A 408 11.38 8.09 19.40
C GLU A 408 11.13 9.42 18.65
N SER A 409 9.95 9.58 18.04
CA SER A 409 9.54 10.82 17.40
C SER A 409 9.38 11.96 18.41
N LEU A 410 8.65 11.71 19.50
CA LEU A 410 8.44 12.69 20.56
C LEU A 410 9.76 13.07 21.26
N GLN A 411 10.69 12.10 21.45
CA GLN A 411 12.02 12.39 21.96
C GLN A 411 12.77 13.38 21.04
N ARG A 412 12.65 13.16 19.72
CA ARG A 412 13.29 14.07 18.76
C ARG A 412 12.63 15.45 18.74
N ALA A 413 11.29 15.53 18.76
CA ALA A 413 10.56 16.78 18.88
C ALA A 413 10.95 17.55 20.15
N LYS A 414 11.07 16.87 21.30
CA LYS A 414 11.56 17.48 22.56
C LYS A 414 12.93 18.14 22.39
N THR A 415 13.84 17.56 21.59
CA THR A 415 15.14 18.20 21.37
C THR A 415 15.07 19.52 20.60
N LEU A 416 13.96 19.82 19.94
CA LEU A 416 13.74 21.08 19.23
C LEU A 416 13.08 22.15 20.13
N LEU A 417 12.69 21.84 21.38
CA LEU A 417 12.22 22.84 22.32
C LEU A 417 13.38 23.75 22.77
N ALA A 418 13.07 25.03 22.90
CA ALA A 418 13.92 26.00 23.60
C ALA A 418 13.84 25.77 25.11
N ASP A 419 14.72 26.43 25.87
CA ASP A 419 14.67 26.39 27.32
C ASP A 419 13.34 26.98 27.82
N GLY A 420 12.61 26.23 28.63
CA GLY A 420 11.25 26.59 29.08
C GLY A 420 10.16 26.40 28.03
N GLY A 421 10.50 25.82 26.88
CA GLY A 421 9.53 25.57 25.78
C GLY A 421 8.49 24.51 26.14
N VAL A 422 7.36 24.57 25.45
CA VAL A 422 6.20 23.72 25.69
C VAL A 422 5.77 22.99 24.43
N MET A 423 5.46 21.70 24.55
CA MET A 423 4.83 20.89 23.53
C MET A 423 3.35 20.72 23.83
N VAL A 424 2.50 21.05 22.88
CA VAL A 424 1.05 20.86 22.96
C VAL A 424 0.61 19.91 21.86
N LEU A 425 0.05 18.78 22.25
CA LEU A 425 -0.40 17.73 21.33
C LEU A 425 -1.92 17.61 21.42
N SER A 426 -2.59 17.84 20.29
CA SER A 426 -4.04 17.64 20.14
C SER A 426 -4.30 16.32 19.41
N PHE A 427 -5.23 15.51 19.93
CA PHE A 427 -5.58 14.22 19.34
C PHE A 427 -7.05 13.86 19.56
N ASP A 428 -7.75 13.38 18.55
CA ASP A 428 -9.12 12.86 18.73
C ASP A 428 -9.12 11.45 19.32
N ALA A 429 -8.84 11.35 20.60
CA ALA A 429 -8.80 10.08 21.33
C ALA A 429 -10.21 9.57 21.63
N MET A 430 -10.93 9.10 20.62
CA MET A 430 -12.28 8.52 20.76
C MET A 430 -12.33 7.29 21.66
N ARG A 431 -11.21 6.62 21.88
CA ARG A 431 -11.06 5.48 22.78
C ARG A 431 -10.10 5.84 23.91
N MET A 432 -10.46 5.50 25.15
CA MET A 432 -9.67 5.86 26.33
C MET A 432 -8.25 5.29 26.32
N PHE A 433 -8.04 4.10 25.75
CA PHE A 433 -6.69 3.53 25.65
C PHE A 433 -5.75 4.33 24.76
N ILE A 434 -6.28 5.11 23.78
CA ILE A 434 -5.48 6.00 22.93
C ILE A 434 -4.99 7.19 23.76
N ALA A 435 -5.87 7.81 24.56
CA ALA A 435 -5.49 8.90 25.46
C ALA A 435 -4.46 8.41 26.49
N ASP A 436 -4.65 7.23 27.05
CA ASP A 436 -3.73 6.60 28.01
C ASP A 436 -2.36 6.34 27.38
N ARG A 437 -2.33 5.81 26.14
CA ARG A 437 -1.08 5.57 25.39
C ARG A 437 -0.33 6.86 25.10
N MET A 438 -1.03 7.90 24.61
CA MET A 438 -0.40 9.20 24.33
C MET A 438 0.20 9.81 25.58
N SER A 439 -0.55 9.81 26.69
CA SER A 439 -0.05 10.28 27.98
C SER A 439 1.19 9.48 28.43
N HIS A 440 1.17 8.15 28.29
CA HIS A 440 2.29 7.29 28.67
C HIS A 440 3.53 7.53 27.79
N CYS A 441 3.36 7.69 26.45
CA CYS A 441 4.46 8.05 25.56
C CYS A 441 5.09 9.39 25.95
N ILE A 442 4.28 10.39 26.28
CA ILE A 442 4.76 11.72 26.69
C ILE A 442 5.47 11.63 28.05
N GLU A 443 4.91 10.89 29.03
CA GLU A 443 5.54 10.69 30.35
C GLU A 443 6.91 10.04 30.22
N GLU A 444 7.08 8.97 29.39
CA GLU A 444 8.39 8.35 29.15
C GLU A 444 9.42 9.33 28.56
N VAL A 445 8.96 10.26 27.72
CA VAL A 445 9.85 11.23 27.05
C VAL A 445 10.20 12.41 27.96
N PHE A 446 9.22 12.98 28.67
CA PHE A 446 9.42 14.18 29.48
C PHE A 446 9.80 13.89 30.93
N GLY A 447 9.55 12.67 31.42
CA GLY A 447 9.80 12.25 32.80
C GLY A 447 8.67 12.60 33.76
N GLU A 448 7.66 13.33 33.30
CA GLU A 448 6.49 13.75 34.07
C GLU A 448 5.21 13.58 33.25
N ARG A 449 4.09 13.34 33.94
CA ARG A 449 2.78 13.24 33.26
C ARG A 449 2.40 14.57 32.62
N PRO A 450 1.90 14.56 31.38
CA PRO A 450 1.40 15.77 30.76
C PRO A 450 0.12 16.27 31.49
N LEU A 451 -0.12 17.57 31.44
CA LEU A 451 -1.44 18.10 31.72
C LEU A 451 -2.37 17.64 30.59
N ALA A 452 -3.42 16.90 30.92
CA ALA A 452 -4.35 16.35 29.95
C ALA A 452 -5.80 16.73 30.26
N PHE A 453 -6.52 17.12 29.22
CA PHE A 453 -7.95 17.44 29.28
C PHE A 453 -8.60 17.24 27.91
N ARG A 454 -9.92 17.04 27.88
CA ARG A 454 -10.68 16.86 26.65
C ARG A 454 -11.64 18.01 26.42
N MET A 455 -11.47 18.70 25.30
CA MET A 455 -12.41 19.72 24.83
C MET A 455 -13.53 19.10 24.02
N SER A 456 -14.76 19.54 24.26
CA SER A 456 -15.91 19.20 23.43
C SER A 456 -15.87 20.00 22.12
N PRO A 457 -16.37 19.44 21.00
CA PRO A 457 -16.56 20.19 19.77
C PRO A 457 -17.50 21.38 19.98
N ASN A 458 -17.22 22.48 19.31
CA ASN A 458 -18.11 23.64 19.27
C ASN A 458 -18.10 24.28 17.88
N VAL A 459 -18.83 25.37 17.67
CA VAL A 459 -18.96 26.05 16.37
C VAL A 459 -17.65 26.63 15.82
N ARG A 460 -16.59 26.69 16.63
CA ARG A 460 -15.29 27.31 16.32
C ARG A 460 -14.11 26.39 16.49
N SER A 461 -14.32 25.15 16.97
CA SER A 461 -13.25 24.17 17.12
C SER A 461 -13.76 22.73 17.07
N TRP A 462 -12.93 21.84 16.53
CA TRP A 462 -13.24 20.42 16.44
C TRP A 462 -13.27 19.74 17.82
N GLY A 463 -12.53 20.30 18.79
CA GLY A 463 -12.33 19.66 20.09
C GLY A 463 -11.23 18.60 20.04
N GLY A 464 -11.31 17.66 20.99
CA GLY A 464 -10.34 16.57 21.12
C GLY A 464 -9.62 16.56 22.45
N THR A 465 -8.72 15.61 22.64
CA THR A 465 -7.88 15.51 23.84
C THR A 465 -6.60 16.29 23.63
N ILE A 466 -6.29 17.18 24.55
CA ILE A 466 -5.10 18.03 24.54
C ILE A 466 -4.16 17.55 25.63
N PHE A 467 -2.88 17.37 25.27
CA PHE A 467 -1.79 17.03 26.16
C PHE A 467 -0.77 18.18 26.14
N VAL A 468 -0.40 18.69 27.31
CA VAL A 468 0.60 19.75 27.45
C VAL A 468 1.78 19.21 28.22
N ALA A 469 2.95 19.27 27.61
CA ALA A 469 4.21 18.77 28.16
C ALA A 469 5.32 19.83 28.03
N GLY A 470 6.23 19.84 28.99
CA GLY A 470 7.33 20.81 29.09
C GLY A 470 7.73 21.00 30.53
N ASP A 471 8.23 22.18 30.89
CA ASP A 471 8.49 22.51 32.29
C ASP A 471 7.16 22.67 33.05
N GLN A 472 6.81 21.69 33.87
CA GLN A 472 5.55 21.66 34.63
C GLN A 472 5.41 22.83 35.60
N LYS A 473 6.53 23.36 36.09
CA LYS A 473 6.49 24.55 36.95
C LYS A 473 6.02 25.78 36.17
N SER A 474 6.61 26.01 35.01
CA SER A 474 6.20 27.10 34.12
C SER A 474 4.75 26.98 33.67
N ILE A 475 4.30 25.76 33.35
CA ILE A 475 2.90 25.48 32.97
C ILE A 475 1.95 25.89 34.12
N ARG A 476 2.24 25.48 35.38
CA ARG A 476 1.43 25.83 36.55
C ARG A 476 1.42 27.33 36.76
N GLU A 477 2.58 28.00 36.72
CA GLU A 477 2.67 29.47 36.84
C GLU A 477 1.79 30.20 35.80
N ARG A 478 1.71 29.64 34.58
CA ARG A 478 0.80 30.18 33.53
C ARG A 478 -0.66 29.96 33.81
N LEU A 479 -1.05 28.84 34.42
CA LEU A 479 -2.43 28.58 34.85
C LEU A 479 -2.83 29.53 35.99
N ASP A 480 -1.94 29.71 36.97
CA ASP A 480 -2.16 30.62 38.09
C ASP A 480 -2.30 32.09 37.62
N ALA A 481 -1.55 32.49 36.62
CA ALA A 481 -1.60 33.81 36.01
C ALA A 481 -2.83 34.04 35.10
N ASN A 482 -3.52 32.97 34.66
CA ASN A 482 -4.68 33.05 33.77
C ASN A 482 -5.89 32.27 34.32
N PRO A 483 -6.70 32.86 35.20
CA PRO A 483 -7.85 32.19 35.82
C PRO A 483 -8.90 31.68 34.83
N ARG A 484 -9.06 32.33 33.65
CA ARG A 484 -10.00 31.88 32.61
C ARG A 484 -9.51 30.56 31.97
N LEU A 485 -8.21 30.45 31.70
CA LEU A 485 -7.60 29.25 31.20
C LEU A 485 -7.70 28.12 32.24
N ALA A 486 -7.38 28.39 33.49
CA ALA A 486 -7.48 27.41 34.58
C ALA A 486 -8.92 26.92 34.77
N LYS A 487 -9.90 27.80 34.74
CA LYS A 487 -11.33 27.45 34.81
C LYS A 487 -11.73 26.54 33.63
N LEU A 488 -11.41 26.92 32.38
CA LEU A 488 -11.72 26.12 31.20
C LEU A 488 -11.18 24.70 31.35
N ILE A 489 -9.92 24.55 31.76
CA ILE A 489 -9.28 23.23 31.91
C ILE A 489 -9.98 22.41 32.99
N THR A 490 -10.29 23.03 34.14
CA THR A 490 -11.02 22.37 35.23
C THR A 490 -12.40 21.92 34.77
N ASP A 491 -13.16 22.79 34.13
CA ASP A 491 -14.48 22.45 33.57
C ASP A 491 -14.41 21.30 32.55
N CYS A 492 -13.38 21.31 31.68
CA CYS A 492 -13.12 20.20 30.73
C CYS A 492 -12.79 18.90 31.46
N GLN A 493 -11.98 18.92 32.50
CA GLN A 493 -11.60 17.73 33.29
C GLN A 493 -12.77 17.18 34.10
N GLU A 494 -13.69 18.03 34.57
CA GLU A 494 -14.89 17.61 35.28
C GLU A 494 -15.94 17.03 34.35
N THR A 495 -16.18 17.68 33.19
CA THR A 495 -17.20 17.30 32.22
C THR A 495 -16.78 16.07 31.41
N ASN A 496 -15.53 16.02 30.96
CA ASN A 496 -14.99 15.01 30.08
C ASN A 496 -13.83 14.23 30.74
N ARG A 497 -14.12 13.53 31.82
CA ARG A 497 -13.10 12.84 32.61
C ARG A 497 -12.29 11.85 31.76
N LEU A 498 -10.99 12.05 31.69
CA LEU A 498 -10.04 11.12 31.08
C LEU A 498 -9.59 10.09 32.11
N LYS A 499 -9.70 8.82 31.77
CA LYS A 499 -9.16 7.72 32.58
C LYS A 499 -7.74 7.39 32.12
N ILE A 500 -6.76 8.16 32.62
CA ILE A 500 -5.34 7.98 32.28
C ILE A 500 -4.67 7.21 33.42
N THR A 501 -4.18 6.03 33.11
CA THR A 501 -3.49 5.12 34.06
C THR A 501 -2.01 4.96 33.72
N ASN A 502 -1.61 5.30 32.49
CA ASN A 502 -0.29 5.10 31.89
C ASN A 502 0.16 3.62 31.94
N THR A 503 -0.78 2.71 31.68
CA THR A 503 -0.53 1.26 31.64
C THR A 503 -0.62 0.68 30.23
N THR A 504 -1.13 1.44 29.28
CA THR A 504 -1.22 1.02 27.87
C THR A 504 0.19 0.98 27.25
N ARG A 505 0.47 -0.04 26.44
CA ARG A 505 1.75 -0.17 25.75
C ARG A 505 2.10 1.08 24.97
N VAL A 506 3.31 1.59 25.16
CA VAL A 506 3.86 2.75 24.44
C VAL A 506 4.05 2.43 22.96
N ALA A 507 3.72 3.38 22.09
CA ALA A 507 4.03 3.29 20.68
C ALA A 507 5.52 3.56 20.44
N THR A 508 6.18 2.67 19.70
CA THR A 508 7.59 2.77 19.34
C THR A 508 7.76 2.59 17.83
N ASP A 509 8.92 2.91 17.28
CA ASP A 509 9.21 2.68 15.86
C ASP A 509 9.13 1.21 15.45
N ASP A 510 9.32 0.31 16.40
CA ASP A 510 9.13 -1.14 16.18
C ASP A 510 7.68 -1.58 16.31
N TRP A 511 6.89 -0.89 17.13
CA TRP A 511 5.47 -1.19 17.36
C TRP A 511 4.64 0.12 17.33
N PRO A 512 4.36 0.69 16.12
CA PRO A 512 3.76 2.01 15.98
C PRO A 512 2.21 2.02 15.99
N TYR A 513 1.58 0.96 16.47
CA TYR A 513 0.12 0.74 16.33
C TYR A 513 -0.69 1.47 17.40
N ILE A 514 -0.84 2.80 17.26
CA ILE A 514 -1.54 3.65 18.23
C ILE A 514 -3.02 3.31 18.40
N TYR A 515 -3.67 2.79 17.36
CA TYR A 515 -5.10 2.47 17.34
C TYR A 515 -5.42 1.02 17.78
N LEU A 516 -4.43 0.24 18.17
CA LEU A 516 -4.62 -1.13 18.64
C LEU A 516 -4.49 -1.18 20.16
N GLU A 517 -5.55 -1.54 20.89
CA GLU A 517 -5.59 -1.49 22.36
C GLU A 517 -4.47 -2.32 22.99
N LYS A 518 -4.28 -3.54 22.52
CA LYS A 518 -3.25 -4.47 22.99
C LYS A 518 -2.66 -5.26 21.81
N PRO A 519 -1.45 -5.81 21.95
CA PRO A 519 -0.86 -6.67 20.92
C PRO A 519 -1.73 -7.89 20.64
N SER A 520 -2.51 -7.86 19.58
CA SER A 520 -3.41 -8.96 19.16
C SER A 520 -3.69 -8.86 17.67
N LEU A 521 -4.06 -9.98 17.05
CA LEU A 521 -4.58 -9.97 15.68
C LEU A 521 -6.01 -9.46 15.69
N PRO A 522 -6.32 -8.40 14.93
CA PRO A 522 -7.66 -7.89 14.83
C PRO A 522 -8.61 -8.91 14.18
N THR A 523 -9.85 -8.99 14.66
CA THR A 523 -10.89 -9.93 14.20
C THR A 523 -11.13 -9.80 12.70
N LEU A 524 -11.07 -8.58 12.18
CA LEU A 524 -11.28 -8.32 10.76
C LEU A 524 -10.23 -9.01 9.87
N TYR A 525 -8.97 -9.15 10.31
CA TYR A 525 -7.95 -9.90 9.56
C TYR A 525 -8.25 -11.40 9.50
N LEU A 526 -8.83 -11.97 10.57
CA LEU A 526 -9.26 -13.37 10.58
C LEU A 526 -10.43 -13.60 9.61
N LEU A 527 -11.38 -12.67 9.56
CA LEU A 527 -12.50 -12.73 8.61
C LEU A 527 -12.02 -12.59 7.16
N LEU A 528 -11.05 -11.70 6.91
CA LEU A 528 -10.43 -11.58 5.58
C LEU A 528 -9.67 -12.84 5.18
N ALA A 529 -8.94 -13.46 6.10
CA ALA A 529 -8.29 -14.74 5.84
C ALA A 529 -9.32 -15.82 5.46
N ALA A 530 -10.49 -15.84 6.12
CA ALA A 530 -11.58 -16.73 5.78
C ALA A 530 -12.18 -16.42 4.38
N LEU A 531 -12.35 -15.14 4.02
CA LEU A 531 -12.80 -14.74 2.68
C LEU A 531 -11.79 -15.13 1.60
N LEU A 532 -10.48 -14.95 1.86
CA LEU A 532 -9.41 -15.39 0.96
C LEU A 532 -9.43 -16.90 0.77
N ALA A 533 -9.57 -17.67 1.86
CA ALA A 533 -9.71 -19.11 1.78
C ALA A 533 -10.96 -19.52 0.96
N GLY A 534 -12.07 -18.80 1.14
CA GLY A 534 -13.28 -18.95 0.35
C GLY A 534 -13.06 -18.68 -1.14
N LEU A 535 -12.31 -17.61 -1.47
CA LEU A 535 -11.98 -17.27 -2.85
C LEU A 535 -11.04 -18.29 -3.48
N VAL A 536 -10.06 -18.79 -2.73
CA VAL A 536 -9.19 -19.91 -3.14
C VAL A 536 -10.01 -21.18 -3.40
N ALA A 537 -10.92 -21.52 -2.51
CA ALA A 537 -11.81 -22.67 -2.69
C ALA A 537 -12.73 -22.50 -3.92
N TYR A 538 -13.32 -21.32 -4.10
CA TYR A 538 -14.12 -21.00 -5.30
C TYR A 538 -13.28 -21.15 -6.58
N GLY A 539 -12.08 -20.56 -6.62
CA GLY A 539 -11.17 -20.69 -7.75
C GLY A 539 -10.79 -22.14 -8.03
N SER A 540 -10.61 -22.98 -6.99
CA SER A 540 -10.28 -24.40 -7.15
C SER A 540 -11.40 -25.17 -7.86
N THR A 541 -12.66 -24.86 -7.59
CA THR A 541 -13.80 -25.49 -8.28
C THR A 541 -13.87 -25.08 -9.75
N GLN A 542 -13.53 -23.84 -10.07
CA GLN A 542 -13.53 -23.33 -11.47
C GLN A 542 -12.38 -23.86 -12.31
N LEU A 543 -11.23 -24.09 -11.69
CA LEU A 543 -9.98 -24.43 -12.38
C LEU A 543 -9.65 -25.93 -12.38
N GLY A 544 -10.41 -26.72 -11.61
CA GLY A 544 -10.11 -28.13 -11.39
C GLY A 544 -9.00 -28.37 -10.37
N THR A 545 -8.88 -29.60 -9.88
CA THR A 545 -8.03 -29.97 -8.73
C THR A 545 -6.51 -29.95 -8.99
N LYS A 546 -6.06 -29.68 -10.22
CA LYS A 546 -4.63 -29.81 -10.61
C LYS A 546 -3.68 -28.84 -9.87
N TRP A 547 -4.20 -27.77 -9.29
CA TRP A 547 -3.40 -26.80 -8.52
C TRP A 547 -3.54 -26.98 -7.00
N ALA A 548 -4.28 -27.99 -6.55
CA ALA A 548 -4.44 -28.27 -5.13
C ALA A 548 -3.06 -28.45 -4.46
N VAL A 549 -2.86 -27.77 -3.33
CA VAL A 549 -1.62 -27.80 -2.54
C VAL A 549 -1.15 -29.23 -2.20
N ALA A 550 -2.10 -30.17 -2.08
CA ALA A 550 -1.82 -31.58 -1.85
C ALA A 550 -0.97 -32.24 -2.98
N ASN A 551 -0.98 -31.67 -4.18
CA ASN A 551 -0.23 -32.19 -5.34
C ASN A 551 1.09 -31.44 -5.58
N TRP A 552 1.48 -30.53 -4.68
CA TRP A 552 2.71 -29.76 -4.84
C TRP A 552 3.95 -30.62 -4.65
N SER A 553 4.90 -30.39 -5.54
CA SER A 553 6.26 -30.93 -5.43
C SER A 553 7.09 -30.14 -4.43
N MET A 554 8.24 -30.67 -4.03
CA MET A 554 9.21 -29.92 -3.21
C MET A 554 9.67 -28.63 -3.91
N SER A 555 9.71 -28.61 -5.24
CA SER A 555 10.00 -27.41 -6.00
C SER A 555 8.92 -26.34 -5.84
N ASP A 556 7.63 -26.70 -5.85
CA ASP A 556 6.54 -25.74 -5.65
C ASP A 556 6.60 -25.16 -4.23
N TRP A 557 6.87 -25.96 -3.21
CA TRP A 557 7.08 -25.51 -1.84
C TRP A 557 8.29 -24.58 -1.70
N HIS A 558 9.40 -24.88 -2.40
CA HIS A 558 10.57 -24.01 -2.44
C HIS A 558 10.20 -22.60 -2.95
N PHE A 559 9.53 -22.49 -4.10
CA PHE A 559 9.13 -21.20 -4.66
C PHE A 559 8.06 -20.50 -3.81
N PHE A 560 7.13 -21.24 -3.22
CA PHE A 560 6.13 -20.70 -2.32
C PHE A 560 6.76 -20.02 -1.08
N LEU A 561 7.67 -20.72 -0.40
CA LEU A 561 8.36 -20.17 0.78
C LEU A 561 9.24 -18.98 0.42
N MET A 562 9.88 -18.99 -0.76
CA MET A 562 10.62 -17.83 -1.25
C MET A 562 9.71 -16.64 -1.50
N GLY A 563 8.53 -16.83 -2.09
CA GLY A 563 7.56 -15.77 -2.31
C GLY A 563 7.05 -15.17 -1.00
N ALA A 564 6.74 -16.01 -0.01
CA ALA A 564 6.32 -15.56 1.31
C ALA A 564 7.41 -14.74 2.02
N ALA A 565 8.65 -15.23 1.99
CA ALA A 565 9.79 -14.53 2.58
C ALA A 565 10.08 -13.20 1.87
N PHE A 566 9.99 -13.18 0.54
CA PHE A 566 10.22 -11.98 -0.26
C PHE A 566 9.22 -10.88 0.07
N MET A 567 7.93 -11.20 0.12
CA MET A 567 6.87 -10.24 0.45
C MET A 567 7.02 -9.64 1.85
N LEU A 568 7.37 -10.49 2.83
CA LEU A 568 7.63 -10.01 4.19
C LEU A 568 8.86 -9.10 4.27
N LEU A 569 9.91 -9.43 3.53
CA LEU A 569 11.13 -8.62 3.48
C LEU A 569 10.87 -7.28 2.81
N GLU A 570 10.09 -7.23 1.74
CA GLU A 570 9.66 -6.00 1.06
C GLU A 570 8.91 -5.08 2.02
N THR A 571 7.90 -5.59 2.70
CA THR A 571 7.11 -4.85 3.68
C THR A 571 7.97 -4.29 4.82
N GLN A 572 8.87 -5.12 5.33
CA GLN A 572 9.78 -4.72 6.40
C GLN A 572 10.73 -3.60 5.95
N ASN A 573 11.24 -3.68 4.71
CA ASN A 573 12.10 -2.65 4.13
C ASN A 573 11.36 -1.31 3.98
N ILE A 574 10.13 -1.33 3.48
CA ILE A 574 9.30 -0.13 3.37
C ILE A 574 9.04 0.47 4.76
N SER A 575 8.64 -0.33 5.74
CA SER A 575 8.34 0.12 7.10
C SER A 575 9.56 0.75 7.79
N LYS A 576 10.73 0.12 7.71
CA LYS A 576 11.98 0.69 8.26
C LYS A 576 12.44 1.95 7.53
N ALA A 577 12.31 1.99 6.21
CA ALA A 577 12.68 3.15 5.43
C ALA A 577 11.79 4.36 5.73
N SER A 578 10.48 4.14 5.93
CA SER A 578 9.53 5.19 6.29
C SER A 578 9.88 5.90 7.59
N VAL A 579 10.50 5.20 8.56
CA VAL A 579 10.98 5.79 9.82
C VAL A 579 12.09 6.83 9.58
N VAL A 580 12.92 6.62 8.57
CA VAL A 580 14.13 7.43 8.31
C VAL A 580 13.91 8.48 7.23
N LEU A 581 13.25 8.07 6.17
CA LEU A 581 13.04 8.90 4.98
C LEU A 581 11.75 9.75 5.06
N GLY A 582 10.94 9.51 6.09
CA GLY A 582 9.58 10.03 6.20
C GLY A 582 8.56 9.11 5.53
N ASN A 583 7.30 9.29 5.89
CA ASN A 583 6.20 8.45 5.41
C ASN A 583 5.59 9.01 4.11
N THR A 584 6.44 9.40 3.15
CA THR A 584 6.01 10.00 1.90
C THR A 584 5.75 8.97 0.81
N TRP A 585 4.86 9.30 -0.14
CA TRP A 585 4.58 8.48 -1.32
C TRP A 585 5.84 8.18 -2.16
N LEU A 586 6.79 9.12 -2.18
CA LEU A 586 8.04 8.99 -2.91
C LEU A 586 8.95 7.91 -2.30
N VAL A 587 8.94 7.78 -0.98
CA VAL A 587 9.77 6.79 -0.26
C VAL A 587 9.41 5.37 -0.66
N ASN A 588 8.11 5.07 -0.75
CA ASN A 588 7.65 3.76 -1.22
C ASN A 588 8.13 3.47 -2.64
N ALA A 589 8.01 4.45 -3.54
CA ALA A 589 8.49 4.32 -4.92
C ALA A 589 10.00 4.08 -4.98
N VAL A 590 10.78 4.79 -4.17
CA VAL A 590 12.26 4.65 -4.09
C VAL A 590 12.64 3.26 -3.59
N ILE A 591 12.03 2.78 -2.51
CA ILE A 591 12.36 1.46 -1.93
C ILE A 591 11.97 0.33 -2.88
N VAL A 592 10.76 0.36 -3.44
CA VAL A 592 10.32 -0.68 -4.41
C VAL A 592 11.19 -0.65 -5.66
N SER A 593 11.60 0.55 -6.13
CA SER A 593 12.56 0.65 -7.25
C SER A 593 13.92 0.06 -6.88
N GLY A 594 14.42 0.33 -5.67
CA GLY A 594 15.66 -0.27 -5.16
C GLY A 594 15.59 -1.80 -5.15
N ILE A 595 14.48 -2.38 -4.69
CA ILE A 595 14.23 -3.82 -4.71
C ILE A 595 14.27 -4.36 -6.13
N MET A 596 13.52 -3.75 -7.06
CA MET A 596 13.47 -4.17 -8.46
C MET A 596 14.83 -4.06 -9.15
N LEU A 597 15.59 -2.99 -8.87
CA LEU A 597 16.96 -2.82 -9.38
C LEU A 597 17.91 -3.88 -8.83
N MET A 598 17.81 -4.28 -7.56
CA MET A 598 18.61 -5.36 -6.99
C MET A 598 18.28 -6.72 -7.62
N ILE A 599 17.01 -6.97 -7.96
CA ILE A 599 16.60 -8.17 -8.70
C ILE A 599 17.19 -8.14 -10.13
N LEU A 600 17.12 -7.01 -10.83
CA LEU A 600 17.72 -6.87 -12.15
C LEU A 600 19.25 -7.05 -12.11
N LEU A 601 19.90 -6.51 -11.10
CA LEU A 601 21.33 -6.69 -10.87
C LEU A 601 21.66 -8.16 -10.59
N SER A 602 20.87 -8.86 -9.79
CA SER A 602 21.06 -10.30 -9.54
C SER A 602 20.92 -11.13 -10.82
N ASN A 603 19.95 -10.78 -11.68
CA ASN A 603 19.77 -11.41 -12.97
C ASN A 603 20.97 -11.14 -13.91
N LEU A 604 21.49 -9.91 -13.93
CA LEU A 604 22.67 -9.54 -14.71
C LEU A 604 23.90 -10.33 -14.24
N VAL A 605 24.11 -10.42 -12.92
CA VAL A 605 25.19 -11.23 -12.34
C VAL A 605 25.05 -12.70 -12.73
N ALA A 606 23.85 -13.26 -12.69
CA ALA A 606 23.58 -14.64 -13.09
C ALA A 606 23.82 -14.90 -14.59
N LEU A 607 23.71 -13.86 -15.43
CA LEU A 607 23.99 -13.95 -16.88
C LEU A 607 25.47 -13.82 -17.23
N THR A 608 26.22 -13.00 -16.49
CA THR A 608 27.55 -12.54 -16.89
C THR A 608 28.69 -13.17 -16.10
N LEU A 609 28.44 -13.62 -14.87
CA LEU A 609 29.47 -14.13 -13.97
C LEU A 609 29.36 -15.65 -13.79
N PRO A 610 30.47 -16.32 -13.38
CA PRO A 610 30.43 -17.71 -12.98
C PRO A 610 29.38 -17.98 -11.91
N ARG A 611 28.78 -19.15 -11.97
CA ARG A 611 27.69 -19.53 -11.03
C ARG A 611 28.15 -19.43 -9.58
N ILE A 612 27.53 -18.49 -8.84
CA ILE A 612 27.75 -18.33 -7.40
C ILE A 612 27.07 -19.52 -6.68
N PRO A 613 27.79 -20.24 -5.80
CA PRO A 613 27.17 -21.34 -5.05
C PRO A 613 25.97 -20.82 -4.24
N THR A 614 24.83 -21.51 -4.37
CA THR A 614 23.60 -21.12 -3.66
C THR A 614 23.80 -21.05 -2.15
N ALA A 615 24.67 -21.89 -1.59
CA ALA A 615 25.00 -21.84 -0.14
C ALA A 615 25.62 -20.50 0.26
N VAL A 616 26.48 -19.90 -0.60
CA VAL A 616 27.08 -18.58 -0.34
C VAL A 616 25.99 -17.51 -0.37
N SER A 617 25.15 -17.48 -1.42
CA SER A 617 24.04 -16.52 -1.48
C SER A 617 23.08 -16.65 -0.30
N ALA A 618 22.80 -17.88 0.12
CA ALA A 618 21.95 -18.16 1.28
C ALA A 618 22.55 -17.66 2.61
N THR A 619 23.83 -17.93 2.82
CA THR A 619 24.54 -17.45 4.03
C THR A 619 24.59 -15.92 4.06
N CYS A 620 24.88 -15.28 2.93
CA CYS A 620 24.86 -13.82 2.82
C CYS A 620 23.46 -13.26 3.05
N LEU A 621 22.40 -13.86 2.51
CA LEU A 621 21.01 -13.44 2.72
C LEU A 621 20.62 -13.49 4.19
N ILE A 622 20.80 -14.65 4.82
CA ILE A 622 20.45 -14.86 6.24
C ILE A 622 21.30 -13.95 7.13
N GLY A 623 22.60 -13.86 6.85
CA GLY A 623 23.50 -12.95 7.56
C GLY A 623 23.10 -11.49 7.43
N ALA A 624 22.69 -11.03 6.24
CA ALA A 624 22.20 -9.68 6.03
C ALA A 624 20.89 -9.41 6.77
N CYS A 625 19.93 -10.35 6.79
CA CYS A 625 18.71 -10.22 7.58
C CYS A 625 19.00 -10.09 9.09
N ILE A 626 19.92 -10.93 9.61
CA ILE A 626 20.32 -10.86 11.02
C ILE A 626 21.05 -9.54 11.32
N ALA A 627 21.95 -9.10 10.43
CA ALA A 627 22.65 -7.82 10.60
C ALA A 627 21.65 -6.65 10.64
N LEU A 628 20.70 -6.60 9.71
CA LEU A 628 19.66 -5.55 9.66
C LEU A 628 18.72 -5.57 10.88
N TYR A 629 18.58 -6.71 11.57
CA TYR A 629 17.83 -6.78 12.82
C TYR A 629 18.45 -5.91 13.93
N PHE A 630 19.79 -5.85 13.98
CA PHE A 630 20.54 -5.07 14.97
C PHE A 630 20.85 -3.65 14.52
N VAL A 631 20.81 -3.35 13.21
CA VAL A 631 21.13 -2.00 12.70
C VAL A 631 19.96 -1.07 12.97
N ASP A 632 20.27 0.04 13.65
CA ASP A 632 19.36 1.16 13.79
C ASP A 632 19.53 2.16 12.63
N LEU A 633 18.57 2.13 11.69
CA LEU A 633 18.60 3.03 10.53
C LEU A 633 18.34 4.50 10.89
N SER A 634 17.76 4.79 12.07
CA SER A 634 17.49 6.16 12.51
C SER A 634 18.78 7.00 12.65
N THR A 635 19.93 6.34 12.81
CA THR A 635 21.25 7.00 12.81
C THR A 635 21.58 7.72 11.51
N PHE A 636 20.91 7.40 10.40
CA PHE A 636 21.09 8.06 9.11
C PHE A 636 20.07 9.17 8.84
N ALA A 637 19.11 9.38 9.74
CA ALA A 637 17.98 10.30 9.50
C ALA A 637 18.41 11.78 9.33
N PHE A 638 19.57 12.18 9.90
CA PHE A 638 20.10 13.54 9.80
C PHE A 638 20.80 13.86 8.46
N LEU A 639 21.07 12.85 7.62
CA LEU A 639 21.71 13.06 6.33
C LEU A 639 20.77 13.79 5.35
N PRO A 640 21.32 14.52 4.35
CA PRO A 640 20.52 15.09 3.27
C PRO A 640 19.68 14.01 2.56
N PHE A 641 18.48 14.36 2.11
CA PHE A 641 17.48 13.41 1.59
C PHE A 641 18.04 12.44 0.54
N VAL A 642 18.79 12.91 -0.45
CA VAL A 642 19.37 12.06 -1.51
C VAL A 642 20.36 11.05 -0.92
N THR A 643 21.25 11.51 -0.03
CA THR A 643 22.27 10.66 0.59
C THR A 643 21.64 9.63 1.51
N LYS A 644 20.68 10.04 2.38
CA LYS A 644 19.98 9.10 3.27
C LYS A 644 19.18 8.07 2.48
N SER A 645 18.52 8.48 1.38
CA SER A 645 17.77 7.58 0.50
C SER A 645 18.68 6.54 -0.16
N ALA A 646 19.84 6.95 -0.63
CA ALA A 646 20.82 6.04 -1.22
C ALA A 646 21.36 5.05 -0.18
N VAL A 647 21.78 5.52 0.99
CA VAL A 647 22.33 4.67 2.06
C VAL A 647 21.27 3.70 2.60
N VAL A 648 20.11 4.20 3.00
CA VAL A 648 19.04 3.38 3.55
C VAL A 648 18.49 2.43 2.48
N GLY A 649 18.28 2.93 1.26
CA GLY A 649 17.83 2.11 0.14
C GLY A 649 18.79 0.96 -0.16
N CYS A 650 20.11 1.23 -0.26
CA CYS A 650 21.10 0.17 -0.48
C CYS A 650 21.13 -0.82 0.69
N LEU A 651 21.21 -0.35 1.93
CA LEU A 651 21.31 -1.23 3.10
C LEU A 651 20.12 -2.17 3.22
N THR A 652 18.90 -1.65 3.08
CA THR A 652 17.68 -2.43 3.24
C THR A 652 17.47 -3.41 2.09
N THR A 653 17.97 -3.11 0.88
CA THR A 653 17.74 -3.94 -0.31
C THR A 653 18.86 -4.96 -0.59
N ILE A 654 19.97 -4.94 0.15
CA ILE A 654 21.03 -5.98 0.04
C ILE A 654 20.48 -7.41 0.17
N PRO A 655 19.61 -7.76 1.13
CA PRO A 655 19.05 -9.10 1.19
C PRO A 655 18.27 -9.48 -0.08
N MET A 656 17.63 -8.51 -0.74
CA MET A 656 16.87 -8.72 -1.97
C MET A 656 17.76 -9.12 -3.14
N PHE A 657 18.99 -8.61 -3.21
CA PHE A 657 19.98 -9.03 -4.21
C PHE A 657 20.29 -10.54 -4.07
N PHE A 658 20.61 -10.99 -2.87
CA PHE A 658 20.91 -12.42 -2.63
C PHE A 658 19.67 -13.31 -2.81
N SER A 659 18.49 -12.82 -2.42
CA SER A 659 17.22 -13.49 -2.70
C SER A 659 17.00 -13.68 -4.20
N GLY A 660 17.24 -12.62 -4.98
CA GLY A 660 17.17 -12.65 -6.44
C GLY A 660 18.12 -13.67 -7.06
N LEU A 661 19.37 -13.78 -6.58
CA LEU A 661 20.33 -14.79 -7.04
C LEU A 661 19.84 -16.22 -6.78
N ILE A 662 19.27 -16.48 -5.60
CA ILE A 662 18.72 -17.79 -5.25
C ILE A 662 17.51 -18.11 -6.13
N PHE A 663 16.62 -17.11 -6.30
CA PHE A 663 15.41 -17.28 -7.10
C PHE A 663 15.73 -17.58 -8.56
N ILE A 664 16.57 -16.76 -9.20
CA ILE A 664 16.85 -16.90 -10.64
C ILE A 664 17.63 -18.19 -10.93
N ASP A 665 18.55 -18.60 -10.04
CA ASP A 665 19.24 -19.88 -10.16
C ASP A 665 18.27 -21.08 -10.06
N SER A 666 17.30 -21.03 -9.15
CA SER A 666 16.27 -22.06 -9.03
C SER A 666 15.28 -22.02 -10.19
N PHE A 667 14.85 -20.81 -10.60
CA PHE A 667 13.85 -20.60 -11.65
C PHE A 667 14.36 -20.99 -13.05
N ALA A 668 15.63 -20.69 -13.35
CA ALA A 668 16.25 -21.08 -14.61
C ALA A 668 16.38 -22.60 -14.76
N ASN A 669 16.54 -23.33 -13.66
CA ASN A 669 16.73 -24.76 -13.63
C ASN A 669 15.44 -25.59 -13.44
N THR A 670 14.26 -24.93 -13.34
CA THR A 670 12.97 -25.63 -13.24
C THR A 670 12.38 -25.89 -14.62
N GLU A 671 11.74 -27.06 -14.80
CA GLU A 671 11.06 -27.43 -16.05
C GLU A 671 9.73 -26.71 -16.22
N ARG A 672 8.99 -26.49 -15.08
CA ARG A 672 7.67 -25.88 -15.06
C ARG A 672 7.72 -24.46 -14.48
N LYS A 673 8.06 -23.51 -15.33
CA LYS A 673 8.20 -22.09 -14.94
C LYS A 673 6.87 -21.46 -14.55
N ASP A 674 5.79 -21.88 -15.20
CA ASP A 674 4.41 -21.50 -14.88
C ASP A 674 4.02 -21.88 -13.44
N SER A 675 4.32 -23.14 -13.06
CA SER A 675 4.07 -23.62 -11.70
C SER A 675 4.94 -22.91 -10.66
N ALA A 676 6.23 -22.75 -10.96
CA ALA A 676 7.17 -22.07 -10.07
C ALA A 676 6.76 -20.60 -9.80
N LEU A 677 6.41 -19.86 -10.86
CA LEU A 677 5.94 -18.48 -10.73
C LEU A 677 4.61 -18.41 -9.99
N GLY A 678 3.67 -19.31 -10.31
CA GLY A 678 2.39 -19.39 -9.61
C GLY A 678 2.57 -19.71 -8.12
N ALA A 679 3.42 -20.69 -7.76
CA ALA A 679 3.72 -21.01 -6.36
C ALA A 679 4.36 -19.84 -5.63
N ASN A 680 5.27 -19.10 -6.29
CA ASN A 680 5.91 -17.92 -5.73
C ASN A 680 4.87 -16.80 -5.42
N LEU A 681 3.96 -16.52 -6.36
CA LEU A 681 2.88 -15.54 -6.14
C LEU A 681 1.89 -15.96 -5.05
N MET A 682 1.59 -17.28 -4.96
CA MET A 682 0.78 -17.81 -3.85
C MET A 682 1.52 -17.70 -2.52
N GLY A 683 2.83 -17.84 -2.52
CA GLY A 683 3.68 -17.58 -1.37
C GLY A 683 3.64 -16.11 -0.95
N ALA A 684 3.76 -15.18 -1.90
CA ALA A 684 3.66 -13.75 -1.63
C ALA A 684 2.30 -13.37 -1.01
N LEU A 685 1.19 -14.00 -1.45
CA LEU A 685 -0.12 -13.86 -0.81
C LEU A 685 -0.08 -14.20 0.68
N VAL A 686 0.51 -15.37 1.02
CA VAL A 686 0.61 -15.80 2.42
C VAL A 686 1.57 -14.90 3.19
N GLY A 687 2.67 -14.45 2.59
CA GLY A 687 3.59 -13.45 3.16
C GLY A 687 2.88 -12.15 3.49
N GLY A 688 2.04 -11.64 2.57
CA GLY A 688 1.22 -10.45 2.79
C GLY A 688 0.23 -10.62 3.97
N ALA A 689 -0.38 -11.80 4.12
CA ALA A 689 -1.24 -12.09 5.27
C ALA A 689 -0.44 -12.23 6.59
N LEU A 690 0.73 -12.88 6.55
CA LEU A 690 1.63 -13.05 7.70
C LEU A 690 2.18 -11.73 8.23
N GLN A 691 2.18 -10.66 7.44
CA GLN A 691 2.53 -9.31 7.87
C GLN A 691 1.73 -8.87 9.11
N SER A 692 0.51 -9.35 9.29
CA SER A 692 -0.33 -9.06 10.46
C SER A 692 0.30 -9.51 11.79
N VAL A 693 1.30 -10.41 11.77
CA VAL A 693 2.05 -10.82 12.95
C VAL A 693 2.77 -9.63 13.61
N THR A 694 3.09 -8.58 12.85
CA THR A 694 3.70 -7.34 13.38
C THR A 694 2.86 -6.68 14.48
N TYR A 695 1.54 -6.84 14.46
CA TYR A 695 0.66 -6.34 15.52
C TYR A 695 0.99 -6.95 16.90
N ILE A 696 1.54 -8.17 16.92
CA ILE A 696 1.94 -8.88 18.15
C ILE A 696 3.42 -8.65 18.44
N THR A 697 4.28 -8.91 17.46
CA THR A 697 5.74 -9.02 17.65
C THR A 697 6.50 -7.73 17.43
N GLY A 698 5.95 -6.79 16.67
CA GLY A 698 6.67 -5.63 16.12
C GLY A 698 7.26 -5.92 14.74
N ILE A 699 7.75 -4.86 14.09
CA ILE A 699 8.21 -4.87 12.69
C ILE A 699 9.55 -5.57 12.53
N LYS A 700 10.47 -5.41 13.49
CA LYS A 700 11.82 -6.00 13.44
C LYS A 700 11.79 -7.53 13.39
N ALA A 701 10.80 -8.16 14.05
CA ALA A 701 10.64 -9.61 14.09
C ALA A 701 10.43 -10.23 12.70
N LEU A 702 9.93 -9.48 11.74
CA LEU A 702 9.78 -9.97 10.36
C LEU A 702 11.10 -10.44 9.76
N LEU A 703 12.24 -9.81 10.08
CA LEU A 703 13.55 -10.25 9.58
C LEU A 703 13.94 -11.66 10.04
N LEU A 704 13.58 -12.02 11.27
CA LEU A 704 13.83 -13.36 11.79
C LEU A 704 12.90 -14.40 11.13
N ILE A 705 11.63 -14.03 10.91
CA ILE A 705 10.66 -14.87 10.18
C ILE A 705 11.14 -15.09 8.74
N VAL A 706 11.59 -14.03 8.06
CA VAL A 706 12.15 -14.08 6.71
C VAL A 706 13.35 -15.02 6.65
N ALA A 707 14.30 -14.87 7.58
CA ALA A 707 15.47 -15.76 7.65
C ALA A 707 15.05 -17.24 7.81
N GLY A 708 14.07 -17.52 8.68
CA GLY A 708 13.51 -18.85 8.88
C GLY A 708 12.83 -19.42 7.63
N LEU A 709 12.03 -18.60 6.93
CA LEU A 709 11.36 -19.00 5.69
C LEU A 709 12.37 -19.30 4.57
N TYR A 710 13.42 -18.48 4.40
CA TYR A 710 14.48 -18.78 3.43
C TYR A 710 15.26 -20.04 3.79
N ALA A 711 15.58 -20.26 5.06
CA ALA A 711 16.22 -21.49 5.50
C ALA A 711 15.37 -22.73 5.18
N THR A 712 14.06 -22.65 5.42
CA THR A 712 13.11 -23.73 5.09
C THR A 712 12.97 -23.91 3.57
N ALA A 713 12.90 -22.80 2.82
CA ALA A 713 12.84 -22.83 1.36
C ALA A 713 14.06 -23.56 0.76
N LEU A 714 15.25 -23.31 1.31
CA LEU A 714 16.48 -24.00 0.88
C LEU A 714 16.47 -25.49 1.20
N ALA A 715 15.90 -25.90 2.33
CA ALA A 715 15.71 -27.31 2.69
C ALA A 715 14.75 -28.01 1.69
N CYS A 716 13.74 -27.30 1.16
CA CYS A 716 12.80 -27.80 0.17
C CYS A 716 13.36 -27.75 -1.26
N ARG A 717 14.55 -27.20 -1.48
CA ARG A 717 15.13 -27.08 -2.81
C ARG A 717 15.37 -28.46 -3.42
N PRO A 718 14.88 -28.74 -4.65
CA PRO A 718 15.13 -30.02 -5.30
C PRO A 718 16.64 -30.22 -5.50
N LYS A 719 17.16 -31.35 -5.02
CA LYS A 719 18.56 -31.72 -5.25
C LYS A 719 18.76 -31.82 -6.75
N ASN A 720 19.78 -31.14 -7.31
CA ASN A 720 20.11 -31.11 -8.72
C ASN A 720 20.04 -32.55 -9.33
N GLN A 721 18.96 -32.86 -10.03
CA GLN A 721 19.03 -33.82 -11.10
C GLN A 721 19.81 -33.12 -12.21
N ARG A 722 21.07 -33.51 -12.40
CA ARG A 722 21.83 -33.11 -13.62
C ARG A 722 20.93 -33.42 -14.79
N LEU A 723 20.46 -32.39 -15.50
CA LEU A 723 19.80 -32.55 -16.80
C LEU A 723 20.76 -33.40 -17.63
N LYS A 724 20.37 -34.64 -17.93
CA LYS A 724 21.00 -35.37 -19.01
C LYS A 724 20.85 -34.50 -20.25
N PRO A 725 21.89 -34.33 -21.07
CA PRO A 725 21.74 -33.65 -22.35
C PRO A 725 20.52 -34.26 -23.05
N HIS A 726 19.59 -33.47 -23.47
CA HIS A 726 18.43 -33.91 -24.22
C HIS A 726 18.92 -34.28 -25.63
N ASP A 727 19.27 -35.54 -25.83
CA ASP A 727 19.46 -36.10 -27.15
C ASP A 727 18.06 -36.31 -27.78
N GLY A 728 17.66 -35.37 -28.60
CA GLY A 728 16.52 -35.49 -29.48
C GLY A 728 15.19 -34.86 -28.99
N PRO A 729 14.33 -34.37 -29.87
CA PRO A 729 13.02 -33.85 -29.55
C PRO A 729 12.11 -34.97 -29.07
N CYS A 730 11.69 -34.94 -27.80
CA CYS A 730 10.59 -35.76 -27.28
C CYS A 730 9.27 -35.28 -27.91
N ASP A 731 8.83 -35.99 -28.93
CA ASP A 731 7.48 -35.88 -29.48
C ASP A 731 6.54 -36.80 -28.69
N ASP A 732 6.09 -36.36 -27.52
CA ASP A 732 5.06 -37.02 -26.72
C ASP A 732 3.62 -36.61 -27.15
N ARG A 733 3.43 -36.17 -28.38
CA ARG A 733 2.11 -36.12 -29.01
C ARG A 733 1.65 -37.52 -29.34
N LYS A 734 0.59 -38.00 -28.67
CA LYS A 734 -0.19 -39.10 -29.24
C LYS A 734 -0.61 -38.67 -30.64
N PRO A 735 -0.29 -39.46 -31.70
CA PRO A 735 -0.62 -39.08 -33.05
C PRO A 735 -2.14 -38.81 -33.14
N THR A 736 -2.47 -37.74 -33.82
CA THR A 736 -3.87 -37.43 -34.13
C THR A 736 -4.41 -38.55 -35.02
N LYS A 737 -5.76 -38.74 -35.04
CA LYS A 737 -6.37 -39.77 -35.91
C LYS A 737 -5.92 -39.67 -37.38
N GLU A 738 -5.58 -38.48 -37.85
CA GLU A 738 -5.05 -38.23 -39.20
C GLU A 738 -3.60 -38.71 -39.36
N GLU A 739 -2.72 -38.50 -38.37
CA GLU A 739 -1.35 -38.99 -38.41
C GLU A 739 -1.27 -40.52 -38.28
N SER A 740 -2.16 -41.13 -37.50
CA SER A 740 -2.33 -42.58 -37.45
C SER A 740 -2.81 -43.15 -38.79
N LEU A 741 -3.69 -42.44 -39.50
CA LEU A 741 -4.16 -42.83 -40.84
C LEU A 741 -3.05 -42.70 -41.88
N LEU A 742 -2.26 -41.64 -41.84
CA LEU A 742 -1.13 -41.41 -42.73
C LEU A 742 -0.02 -42.45 -42.53
N ASN A 743 0.29 -42.83 -41.29
CA ASN A 743 1.23 -43.91 -41.00
C ASN A 743 0.72 -45.26 -41.49
N THR A 744 -0.56 -45.57 -41.32
CA THR A 744 -1.19 -46.79 -41.85
C THR A 744 -1.19 -46.82 -43.39
N ILE A 745 -1.44 -45.68 -44.05
CA ILE A 745 -1.37 -45.55 -45.51
C ILE A 745 0.08 -45.74 -46.00
N SER A 746 1.07 -45.20 -45.29
CA SER A 746 2.49 -45.37 -45.59
C SER A 746 2.96 -46.83 -45.48
N GLU A 747 2.48 -47.55 -44.42
CA GLU A 747 2.76 -48.98 -44.25
C GLU A 747 2.10 -49.87 -45.37
N ILE A 748 0.87 -49.54 -45.77
CA ILE A 748 0.16 -50.15 -46.82
C ILE A 748 0.89 -49.93 -48.18
N GLN A 749 1.34 -48.66 -48.39
CA GLN A 749 2.12 -48.30 -49.60
C GLN A 749 3.45 -49.05 -49.69
N LYS A 750 4.12 -49.26 -48.56
CA LYS A 750 5.36 -50.05 -48.47
C LYS A 750 5.11 -51.52 -48.71
N SER A 751 4.04 -52.09 -48.19
CA SER A 751 3.63 -53.46 -48.43
C SER A 751 3.22 -53.71 -49.89
N ILE A 752 2.63 -52.69 -50.55
CA ILE A 752 2.29 -52.81 -52.01
C ILE A 752 3.56 -52.74 -52.86
N ASN A 753 4.57 -51.97 -52.47
CA ASN A 753 5.84 -51.90 -53.23
C ASN A 753 6.76 -53.13 -53.04
N GLU A 754 6.50 -53.93 -51.98
CA GLU A 754 7.24 -55.16 -51.68
C GLU A 754 6.57 -56.42 -52.24
N MET A 755 5.42 -56.30 -52.95
CA MET A 755 4.84 -57.45 -53.67
C MET A 755 5.59 -57.68 -54.97
N PRO A 756 6.01 -58.94 -55.26
CA PRO A 756 6.71 -59.30 -56.54
C PRO A 756 5.75 -59.18 -57.71
N SER A 757 6.20 -58.48 -58.74
CA SER A 757 5.45 -58.33 -60.02
C SER A 757 5.09 -59.66 -60.65
N PRO A 758 3.83 -59.80 -61.06
CA PRO A 758 3.43 -61.04 -61.80
C PRO A 758 3.77 -60.90 -63.28
N ASN A 759 4.99 -61.30 -63.68
CA ASN A 759 5.29 -61.64 -65.05
C ASN A 759 6.68 -62.24 -65.16
N GLN A 760 6.78 -63.56 -65.02
CA GLN A 760 7.74 -64.39 -65.76
C GLN A 760 7.15 -65.81 -65.93
N SER A 761 6.68 -66.08 -67.14
CA SER A 761 6.31 -67.41 -67.58
C SER A 761 7.55 -68.27 -67.77
N PRO A 762 7.57 -69.60 -67.46
CA PRO A 762 8.67 -70.43 -67.68
C PRO A 762 8.66 -70.92 -69.16
N SER A 763 9.73 -70.67 -69.92
CA SER A 763 9.98 -71.33 -71.19
C SER A 763 10.53 -72.78 -70.96
N VAL A 764 9.80 -73.73 -71.50
CA VAL A 764 10.15 -75.10 -71.62
C VAL A 764 11.32 -75.24 -72.60
N VAL A 765 12.43 -75.90 -72.22
CA VAL A 765 13.07 -77.03 -72.84
C VAL A 765 13.92 -77.74 -71.78
#